data_bd2a67c732149fbd1635c0877cf3f147
#
_entry.id   bd2a67c732149fbd1635c0877cf3f147
#
_cell.length_a   1.000
_cell.length_b   1.000
_cell.length_c   1.000
_cell.angle_alpha   90.00
_cell.angle_beta   90.00
_cell.angle_gamma   90.00
#
_symmetry.space_group_name_H-M   'P 1'
#
loop_
_entity.id
_entity.type
_entity.pdbx_description
1 polymer ?
#
loop_
_entity_poly.entity_id
_entity_poly.type
_entity_poly.pdbx_seq_one_letter_code
_entity_poly.pdbx_strand_id
1 'polypeptide(L)'
;MIGSIVSHYRILEKLGEGGMGDVYKATDLKLKRITALKFLPASFSRDEEAKQRFIHEAQNASSLDHPNICTIYEIDETRVSTNKAAGRLFIAMAFYEGVTLKKKIQQSLMSPSDVIDIATQVAAGLAKAHQGGIIHRDIKPENVMVTHDGIAKIVDFGLARFAGTADMTRRGITMGTLSYISPEQLQGRKVDHRTDIWSFGVMLYEMLSGELPFRGEIDQAKIYSILNEAPEPLRISIPEQLKKVLHGALQKNPQDRYSSMEEVITDLKMVEVESGHIRTEKSKTSIAVLPFKDMSEDRSQEYFCDGMAEELINALTAVQELRVIARTSSFSFKRKQLDIREIGKKLNVEMILEGSIRKTESRLRITAQLINVSDGSHIWSGKFDRTLEDVLAVQDEISLLIVEKLKIELMENEKSKMTSHGTDNLEAYNLFLLGRFHQAKHSKGCIERAIEYYNKAIDKDKNFLMPYFHIVACYGSLIAYHHSFREDIAAFAADAVERLRRIAPDSIPAHLALAQYHLNITQDWNTARTEFEKVEEKEPDNQFVHPQLSGYYMYVGDFENAILEGELGRQNDPLHIESIIRLGATYLRARKSDEARQRFLLVTELEPDFYFGYWMLGQTYVLDSQFDKGIELLTKALALSNEDEYVLADLVRAYALAGDKGKALQRLARLISKSQTEQLHPYTFISPYCALGRLDEAFQWMEKTLGQRDPAFVNLFTAESLDTLRADPRFGKLLKKFGFEKYYRPSNESAPLPG
;
A
#
# COMPACT_ATOMS: atom_id res chain seq x y z
N MET A 1 20.07 -9.28 -34.06
CA MET A 1 19.13 -10.41 -34.18
C MET A 1 17.66 -9.98 -34.32
N ILE A 2 17.28 -8.76 -33.88
CA ILE A 2 15.89 -8.28 -34.02
C ILE A 2 15.48 -8.22 -35.50
N GLY A 3 14.29 -8.73 -35.85
CA GLY A 3 13.78 -8.86 -37.20
C GLY A 3 14.24 -10.11 -37.97
N SER A 4 15.27 -10.83 -37.49
CA SER A 4 15.77 -12.03 -38.15
C SER A 4 14.89 -13.25 -37.85
N ILE A 5 15.02 -14.29 -38.69
CA ILE A 5 14.34 -15.57 -38.48
C ILE A 5 15.40 -16.59 -38.04
N VAL A 6 15.17 -17.25 -36.92
CA VAL A 6 15.98 -18.33 -36.38
C VAL A 6 15.12 -19.60 -36.37
N SER A 7 15.52 -20.64 -37.11
CA SER A 7 14.67 -21.81 -37.39
C SER A 7 13.32 -21.35 -37.97
N HIS A 8 12.25 -21.44 -37.24
CA HIS A 8 10.91 -20.97 -37.63
C HIS A 8 10.38 -19.87 -36.68
N TYR A 9 11.25 -19.21 -35.93
CA TYR A 9 10.93 -18.13 -35.00
C TYR A 9 11.40 -16.78 -35.53
N ARG A 10 10.50 -15.81 -35.63
CA ARG A 10 10.84 -14.41 -35.97
C ARG A 10 11.11 -13.63 -34.70
N ILE A 11 12.32 -13.14 -34.51
CA ILE A 11 12.73 -12.37 -33.34
C ILE A 11 12.08 -10.97 -33.40
N LEU A 12 11.35 -10.59 -32.33
CA LEU A 12 10.64 -9.30 -32.22
C LEU A 12 11.45 -8.28 -31.44
N GLU A 13 11.85 -8.63 -30.20
CA GLU A 13 12.55 -7.72 -29.29
C GLU A 13 13.47 -8.50 -28.35
N LYS A 14 14.44 -7.80 -27.74
CA LYS A 14 15.31 -8.38 -26.70
C LYS A 14 14.67 -8.16 -25.34
N LEU A 15 14.42 -9.23 -24.59
CA LEU A 15 13.82 -9.20 -23.27
C LEU A 15 14.85 -9.06 -22.14
N GLY A 16 16.05 -9.63 -22.33
CA GLY A 16 17.11 -9.59 -21.33
C GLY A 16 18.46 -10.07 -21.87
N GLU A 17 19.51 -9.68 -21.13
CA GLU A 17 20.89 -10.07 -21.37
C GLU A 17 21.53 -10.43 -20.04
N GLY A 18 22.25 -11.54 -19.97
CA GLY A 18 22.93 -11.97 -18.74
C GLY A 18 24.00 -13.00 -19.00
N GLY A 19 24.72 -13.38 -17.93
CA GLY A 19 25.80 -14.38 -17.99
C GLY A 19 25.34 -15.77 -18.47
N MET A 20 24.04 -16.05 -18.44
CA MET A 20 23.44 -17.31 -18.89
C MET A 20 22.86 -17.21 -20.31
N GLY A 21 23.07 -16.12 -21.02
CA GLY A 21 22.64 -15.93 -22.40
C GLY A 21 21.68 -14.76 -22.61
N ASP A 22 21.27 -14.62 -23.88
CA ASP A 22 20.33 -13.59 -24.31
C ASP A 22 18.91 -14.16 -24.44
N VAL A 23 17.92 -13.44 -23.95
CA VAL A 23 16.50 -13.83 -24.09
C VAL A 23 15.79 -12.85 -25.02
N TYR A 24 15.06 -13.39 -26.00
CA TYR A 24 14.30 -12.62 -26.98
C TYR A 24 12.84 -13.06 -27.02
N LYS A 25 11.94 -12.11 -27.22
CA LYS A 25 10.57 -12.35 -27.62
C LYS A 25 10.53 -12.67 -29.11
N ALA A 26 9.81 -13.69 -29.50
CA ALA A 26 9.71 -14.11 -30.88
C ALA A 26 8.30 -14.59 -31.24
N THR A 27 7.98 -14.60 -32.53
CA THR A 27 6.77 -15.24 -33.06
C THR A 27 7.15 -16.58 -33.65
N ASP A 28 6.54 -17.63 -33.16
CA ASP A 28 6.53 -18.97 -33.80
C ASP A 28 5.69 -18.85 -35.10
N LEU A 29 6.36 -18.95 -36.24
CA LEU A 29 5.73 -18.79 -37.56
C LEU A 29 4.88 -20.00 -37.96
N LYS A 30 5.12 -21.19 -37.37
CA LYS A 30 4.35 -22.42 -37.60
C LYS A 30 3.07 -22.41 -36.79
N LEU A 31 3.16 -22.15 -35.48
CA LEU A 31 2.02 -22.21 -34.55
C LEU A 31 1.35 -20.86 -34.31
N LYS A 32 1.88 -19.76 -34.90
CA LYS A 32 1.36 -18.39 -34.83
C LYS A 32 1.15 -17.88 -33.39
N ARG A 33 2.08 -18.20 -32.49
CA ARG A 33 2.06 -17.79 -31.08
C ARG A 33 3.31 -17.00 -30.71
N ILE A 34 3.24 -16.25 -29.61
CA ILE A 34 4.40 -15.57 -29.03
C ILE A 34 5.16 -16.56 -28.15
N THR A 35 6.50 -16.52 -28.24
CA THR A 35 7.41 -17.39 -27.51
C THR A 35 8.59 -16.57 -26.96
N ALA A 36 9.27 -17.08 -25.95
CA ALA A 36 10.57 -16.60 -25.50
C ALA A 36 11.66 -17.53 -26.03
N LEU A 37 12.71 -16.96 -26.65
CA LEU A 37 13.89 -17.70 -27.12
C LEU A 37 15.07 -17.35 -26.23
N LYS A 38 15.62 -18.32 -25.53
CA LYS A 38 16.84 -18.15 -24.72
C LYS A 38 18.03 -18.74 -25.47
N PHE A 39 18.97 -17.88 -25.88
CA PHE A 39 20.21 -18.27 -26.56
C PHE A 39 21.32 -18.46 -25.53
N LEU A 40 21.98 -19.61 -25.57
CA LEU A 40 23.13 -19.88 -24.72
C LEU A 40 24.38 -19.09 -25.14
N PRO A 41 25.28 -18.80 -24.19
CA PRO A 41 26.57 -18.19 -24.51
C PRO A 41 27.37 -19.04 -25.50
N ALA A 42 28.06 -18.40 -26.42
CA ALA A 42 28.85 -19.09 -27.45
C ALA A 42 29.98 -20.00 -26.90
N SER A 43 30.38 -19.79 -25.63
CA SER A 43 31.33 -20.65 -24.92
C SER A 43 30.80 -22.07 -24.69
N PHE A 44 29.49 -22.23 -24.48
CA PHE A 44 28.86 -23.53 -24.29
C PHE A 44 28.75 -24.37 -25.58
N SER A 45 28.67 -23.71 -26.75
CA SER A 45 28.63 -24.40 -28.05
C SER A 45 29.94 -25.07 -28.45
N ARG A 46 31.04 -24.85 -27.70
CA ARG A 46 32.35 -25.40 -27.95
C ARG A 46 32.69 -26.66 -27.12
N ASP A 47 31.93 -26.91 -26.06
CA ASP A 47 32.11 -28.05 -25.17
C ASP A 47 30.96 -29.06 -25.41
N GLU A 48 31.24 -30.11 -26.15
CA GLU A 48 30.24 -31.10 -26.57
C GLU A 48 29.64 -31.84 -25.36
N GLU A 49 30.43 -32.07 -24.32
CA GLU A 49 29.96 -32.74 -23.10
C GLU A 49 29.02 -31.86 -22.28
N ALA A 50 29.33 -30.56 -22.20
CA ALA A 50 28.45 -29.56 -21.59
C ALA A 50 27.14 -29.38 -22.38
N LYS A 51 27.24 -29.43 -23.73
CA LYS A 51 26.09 -29.36 -24.64
C LYS A 51 25.13 -30.53 -24.45
N GLN A 52 25.66 -31.77 -24.42
CA GLN A 52 24.84 -32.98 -24.24
C GLN A 52 24.15 -33.01 -22.84
N ARG A 53 24.85 -32.61 -21.80
CA ARG A 53 24.28 -32.50 -20.47
C ARG A 53 23.16 -31.48 -20.42
N PHE A 54 23.35 -30.31 -21.03
CA PHE A 54 22.33 -29.27 -21.11
C PHE A 54 21.06 -29.76 -21.85
N ILE A 55 21.23 -30.40 -23.01
CA ILE A 55 20.10 -30.96 -23.78
C ILE A 55 19.32 -31.97 -22.93
N HIS A 56 20.02 -32.85 -22.23
CA HIS A 56 19.40 -33.87 -21.37
C HIS A 56 18.60 -33.24 -20.21
N GLU A 57 19.13 -32.19 -19.58
CA GLU A 57 18.41 -31.48 -18.49
C GLU A 57 17.21 -30.69 -19.00
N ALA A 58 17.35 -30.02 -20.13
CA ALA A 58 16.23 -29.34 -20.73
C ALA A 58 15.14 -30.31 -21.22
N GLN A 59 15.50 -31.53 -21.68
CA GLN A 59 14.55 -32.60 -21.98
C GLN A 59 13.81 -33.04 -20.70
N ASN A 60 14.54 -33.26 -19.60
CA ASN A 60 13.92 -33.63 -18.34
C ASN A 60 12.97 -32.49 -17.84
N ALA A 61 13.40 -31.24 -17.88
CA ALA A 61 12.56 -30.10 -17.51
C ALA A 61 11.32 -29.95 -18.42
N SER A 62 11.43 -30.30 -19.72
CA SER A 62 10.30 -30.22 -20.66
C SER A 62 9.21 -31.27 -20.39
N SER A 63 9.50 -32.32 -19.62
CA SER A 63 8.51 -33.33 -19.20
C SER A 63 7.61 -32.84 -18.04
N LEU A 64 7.95 -31.72 -17.41
CA LEU A 64 7.20 -31.17 -16.29
C LEU A 64 5.99 -30.39 -16.80
N ASP A 65 4.80 -30.87 -16.51
CA ASP A 65 3.54 -30.15 -16.74
C ASP A 65 2.97 -29.70 -15.39
N HIS A 66 3.01 -28.38 -15.13
CA HIS A 66 2.51 -27.79 -13.90
C HIS A 66 2.20 -26.30 -14.10
N PRO A 67 1.12 -25.77 -13.50
CA PRO A 67 0.73 -24.35 -13.66
C PRO A 67 1.82 -23.37 -13.23
N ASN A 68 2.70 -23.73 -12.31
CA ASN A 68 3.76 -22.85 -11.80
C ASN A 68 5.16 -23.15 -12.38
N ILE A 69 5.26 -23.94 -13.43
CA ILE A 69 6.50 -24.21 -14.16
C ILE A 69 6.40 -23.66 -15.59
N CYS A 70 7.48 -23.09 -16.10
CA CYS A 70 7.54 -22.59 -17.46
C CYS A 70 7.58 -23.77 -18.45
N THR A 71 6.69 -23.78 -19.42
CA THR A 71 6.65 -24.81 -20.46
C THR A 71 7.77 -24.60 -21.48
N ILE A 72 8.61 -25.61 -21.67
CA ILE A 72 9.62 -25.67 -22.74
C ILE A 72 8.99 -26.31 -23.96
N TYR A 73 9.12 -25.67 -25.12
CA TYR A 73 8.53 -26.11 -26.36
C TYR A 73 9.51 -26.91 -27.23
N GLU A 74 10.74 -26.39 -27.33
CA GLU A 74 11.74 -26.90 -28.26
C GLU A 74 13.16 -26.54 -27.81
N ILE A 75 14.11 -27.40 -28.15
CA ILE A 75 15.54 -27.14 -28.06
C ILE A 75 16.10 -27.32 -29.45
N ASP A 76 16.74 -26.30 -30.02
CA ASP A 76 17.29 -26.36 -31.38
C ASP A 76 18.58 -25.53 -31.48
N GLU A 77 19.28 -25.67 -32.58
CA GLU A 77 20.54 -24.99 -32.85
C GLU A 77 20.40 -24.07 -34.08
N THR A 78 20.96 -22.86 -34.01
CA THR A 78 20.95 -21.96 -35.16
C THR A 78 21.72 -22.57 -36.35
N ARG A 79 21.06 -22.71 -37.51
CA ARG A 79 21.75 -23.12 -38.73
C ARG A 79 22.57 -21.95 -39.28
N VAL A 80 23.87 -22.09 -39.31
CA VAL A 80 24.77 -21.09 -39.92
C VAL A 80 25.07 -21.45 -41.37
N SER A 81 24.72 -20.58 -42.31
CA SER A 81 24.87 -20.77 -43.74
C SER A 81 26.31 -20.50 -44.27
N THR A 82 27.32 -20.32 -43.42
CA THR A 82 28.71 -20.08 -43.82
C THR A 82 29.70 -20.86 -42.97
N ASN A 83 30.59 -21.62 -43.63
CA ASN A 83 31.67 -22.45 -43.10
C ASN A 83 32.54 -21.71 -42.08
N LYS A 84 32.33 -21.79 -40.80
CA LYS A 84 33.29 -21.61 -39.67
C LYS A 84 32.71 -21.11 -38.32
N ALA A 85 31.40 -20.97 -38.16
CA ALA A 85 30.87 -20.65 -36.83
C ALA A 85 30.02 -21.86 -36.33
N ALA A 86 30.31 -22.38 -35.14
CA ALA A 86 29.44 -23.35 -34.47
C ALA A 86 28.06 -22.74 -34.28
N GLY A 87 26.99 -23.48 -34.54
CA GLY A 87 25.60 -23.03 -34.29
C GLY A 87 25.41 -22.67 -32.83
N ARG A 88 24.55 -21.70 -32.60
CA ARG A 88 24.21 -21.27 -31.21
C ARG A 88 22.97 -22.04 -30.75
N LEU A 89 23.07 -22.75 -29.65
CA LEU A 89 21.96 -23.49 -29.06
C LEU A 89 20.96 -22.50 -28.46
N PHE A 90 19.66 -22.79 -28.64
CA PHE A 90 18.59 -22.01 -28.01
C PHE A 90 17.46 -22.91 -27.50
N ILE A 91 16.74 -22.40 -26.52
CA ILE A 91 15.49 -22.99 -26.00
C ILE A 91 14.34 -22.08 -26.39
N ALA A 92 13.30 -22.65 -26.96
CA ALA A 92 12.01 -22.01 -27.15
C ALA A 92 11.07 -22.40 -26.02
N MET A 93 10.50 -21.41 -25.32
CA MET A 93 9.65 -21.60 -24.17
C MET A 93 8.44 -20.65 -24.21
N ALA A 94 7.48 -20.91 -23.34
CA ALA A 94 6.30 -20.05 -23.20
C ALA A 94 6.70 -18.62 -22.81
N PHE A 95 6.09 -17.65 -23.48
CA PHE A 95 6.20 -16.24 -23.12
C PHE A 95 5.04 -15.88 -22.19
N TYR A 96 5.36 -15.30 -21.04
CA TYR A 96 4.38 -14.83 -20.07
C TYR A 96 4.41 -13.31 -19.98
N GLU A 97 3.24 -12.68 -20.08
CA GLU A 97 3.10 -11.25 -19.81
C GLU A 97 3.09 -11.02 -18.30
N GLY A 98 4.05 -10.23 -17.81
CA GLY A 98 4.23 -9.98 -16.38
C GLY A 98 5.60 -9.38 -16.06
N VAL A 99 5.96 -9.43 -14.80
CA VAL A 99 7.25 -8.95 -14.28
C VAL A 99 7.99 -10.05 -13.52
N THR A 100 9.33 -9.94 -13.43
CA THR A 100 10.07 -10.84 -12.54
C THR A 100 9.73 -10.54 -11.08
N LEU A 101 9.76 -11.56 -10.23
CA LEU A 101 9.57 -11.38 -8.79
C LEU A 101 10.58 -10.38 -8.21
N LYS A 102 11.82 -10.34 -8.75
CA LYS A 102 12.82 -9.33 -8.38
C LYS A 102 12.34 -7.90 -8.61
N LYS A 103 11.77 -7.62 -9.77
CA LYS A 103 11.18 -6.31 -10.06
C LYS A 103 10.01 -5.99 -9.14
N LYS A 104 9.17 -6.98 -8.85
CA LYS A 104 8.02 -6.82 -7.94
C LYS A 104 8.49 -6.46 -6.53
N ILE A 105 9.50 -7.15 -5.97
CA ILE A 105 10.12 -6.84 -4.68
C ILE A 105 10.74 -5.42 -4.66
N GLN A 106 11.40 -5.02 -5.75
CA GLN A 106 12.02 -3.68 -5.86
C GLN A 106 11.00 -2.54 -5.98
N GLN A 107 9.82 -2.80 -6.51
CA GLN A 107 8.78 -1.78 -6.72
C GLN A 107 8.02 -1.42 -5.45
N SER A 108 7.77 -2.39 -4.56
CA SER A 108 7.09 -2.18 -3.28
C SER A 108 7.29 -3.37 -2.36
N LEU A 109 7.26 -3.14 -1.04
CA LEU A 109 7.09 -4.23 -0.08
C LEU A 109 5.80 -4.98 -0.41
N MET A 110 5.90 -6.29 -0.49
CA MET A 110 4.74 -7.14 -0.80
C MET A 110 3.89 -7.34 0.45
N SER A 111 2.57 -7.41 0.29
CA SER A 111 1.72 -7.79 1.41
C SER A 111 2.06 -9.21 1.90
N PRO A 112 1.92 -9.53 3.19
CA PRO A 112 2.12 -10.90 3.68
C PRO A 112 1.29 -11.93 2.92
N SER A 113 0.07 -11.59 2.51
CA SER A 113 -0.80 -12.45 1.70
C SER A 113 -0.19 -12.74 0.32
N ASP A 114 0.26 -11.70 -0.42
CA ASP A 114 0.92 -11.88 -1.71
C ASP A 114 2.19 -12.73 -1.59
N VAL A 115 2.95 -12.53 -0.48
CA VAL A 115 4.16 -13.30 -0.21
C VAL A 115 3.81 -14.78 -0.03
N ILE A 116 2.80 -15.10 0.78
CA ILE A 116 2.39 -16.49 1.05
C ILE A 116 1.84 -17.15 -0.22
N ASP A 117 1.00 -16.43 -0.99
CA ASP A 117 0.44 -16.93 -2.23
C ASP A 117 1.54 -17.26 -3.25
N ILE A 118 2.44 -16.33 -3.55
CA ILE A 118 3.55 -16.55 -4.47
C ILE A 118 4.50 -17.64 -3.94
N ALA A 119 4.81 -17.64 -2.63
CA ALA A 119 5.63 -18.68 -2.02
C ALA A 119 5.00 -20.07 -2.15
N THR A 120 3.70 -20.19 -1.91
CA THR A 120 2.96 -21.45 -2.05
C THR A 120 2.97 -21.94 -3.50
N GLN A 121 2.79 -21.07 -4.47
CA GLN A 121 2.85 -21.38 -5.90
C GLN A 121 4.26 -21.85 -6.32
N VAL A 122 5.31 -21.15 -5.88
CA VAL A 122 6.70 -21.55 -6.18
C VAL A 122 7.02 -22.87 -5.50
N ALA A 123 6.62 -23.06 -4.25
CA ALA A 123 6.80 -24.32 -3.53
C ALA A 123 6.10 -25.49 -4.25
N ALA A 124 4.89 -25.29 -4.77
CA ALA A 124 4.16 -26.31 -5.55
C ALA A 124 4.89 -26.67 -6.86
N GLY A 125 5.43 -25.69 -7.57
CA GLY A 125 6.26 -25.93 -8.75
C GLY A 125 7.53 -26.73 -8.43
N LEU A 126 8.23 -26.39 -7.34
CA LEU A 126 9.41 -27.11 -6.88
C LEU A 126 9.08 -28.54 -6.40
N ALA A 127 7.99 -28.73 -5.66
CA ALA A 127 7.53 -30.06 -5.26
C ALA A 127 7.32 -30.95 -6.47
N LYS A 128 6.65 -30.47 -7.52
CA LYS A 128 6.44 -31.19 -8.77
C LYS A 128 7.75 -31.57 -9.47
N ALA A 129 8.72 -30.66 -9.50
CA ALA A 129 10.04 -30.94 -10.07
C ALA A 129 10.80 -31.99 -9.27
N HIS A 130 10.78 -31.90 -7.93
CA HIS A 130 11.45 -32.85 -7.03
C HIS A 130 10.84 -34.28 -7.14
N GLN A 131 9.51 -34.39 -7.28
CA GLN A 131 8.84 -35.66 -7.56
C GLN A 131 9.33 -36.32 -8.88
N GLY A 132 9.65 -35.47 -9.87
CA GLY A 132 10.29 -35.93 -11.13
C GLY A 132 11.80 -36.17 -11.03
N GLY A 133 12.39 -36.04 -9.83
CA GLY A 133 13.84 -36.22 -9.62
C GLY A 133 14.66 -34.99 -10.12
N ILE A 134 14.02 -33.88 -10.41
CA ILE A 134 14.66 -32.66 -10.96
C ILE A 134 14.88 -31.65 -9.85
N ILE A 135 16.13 -31.20 -9.68
CA ILE A 135 16.53 -30.17 -8.72
C ILE A 135 16.84 -28.91 -9.51
N HIS A 136 16.26 -27.76 -9.10
CA HIS A 136 16.42 -26.47 -9.82
C HIS A 136 17.80 -25.85 -9.64
N ARG A 137 18.37 -25.86 -8.44
CA ARG A 137 19.73 -25.40 -8.06
C ARG A 137 20.03 -23.90 -8.22
N ASP A 138 19.12 -23.10 -8.77
CA ASP A 138 19.27 -21.65 -8.96
C ASP A 138 17.95 -20.90 -8.74
N ILE A 139 17.21 -21.27 -7.68
CA ILE A 139 16.00 -20.54 -7.30
C ILE A 139 16.39 -19.17 -6.76
N LYS A 140 15.80 -18.12 -7.35
CA LYS A 140 15.96 -16.73 -6.97
C LYS A 140 14.84 -15.89 -7.62
N PRO A 141 14.58 -14.66 -7.14
CA PRO A 141 13.50 -13.82 -7.66
C PRO A 141 13.61 -13.48 -9.15
N GLU A 142 14.80 -13.46 -9.72
CA GLU A 142 15.02 -13.27 -11.15
C GLU A 142 14.47 -14.43 -12.00
N ASN A 143 14.43 -15.63 -11.43
CA ASN A 143 13.98 -16.85 -12.08
C ASN A 143 12.52 -17.21 -11.78
N VAL A 144 11.75 -16.25 -11.23
CA VAL A 144 10.30 -16.38 -11.03
C VAL A 144 9.62 -15.22 -11.74
N MET A 145 8.74 -15.53 -12.70
CA MET A 145 7.86 -14.57 -13.36
C MET A 145 6.51 -14.53 -12.63
N VAL A 146 5.99 -13.34 -12.37
CA VAL A 146 4.63 -13.14 -11.86
C VAL A 146 3.81 -12.50 -12.97
N THR A 147 2.78 -13.19 -13.42
CA THR A 147 1.88 -12.73 -14.48
C THR A 147 0.91 -11.66 -13.95
N HIS A 148 0.20 -10.97 -14.84
CA HIS A 148 -0.75 -9.91 -14.44
C HIS A 148 -1.94 -10.44 -13.62
N ASP A 149 -2.27 -11.72 -13.78
CA ASP A 149 -3.29 -12.46 -13.02
C ASP A 149 -2.74 -13.14 -11.74
N GLY A 150 -1.52 -12.79 -11.32
CA GLY A 150 -0.93 -13.24 -10.05
C GLY A 150 -0.31 -14.65 -10.09
N ILE A 151 -0.24 -15.31 -11.27
CA ILE A 151 0.34 -16.65 -11.35
C ILE A 151 1.86 -16.57 -11.35
N ALA A 152 2.51 -17.25 -10.40
CA ALA A 152 3.97 -17.41 -10.37
C ALA A 152 4.41 -18.56 -11.31
N LYS A 153 5.41 -18.28 -12.14
CA LYS A 153 6.02 -19.23 -13.09
C LYS A 153 7.51 -19.33 -12.83
N ILE A 154 7.98 -20.52 -12.43
CA ILE A 154 9.41 -20.81 -12.32
C ILE A 154 9.97 -20.93 -13.74
N VAL A 155 10.97 -20.10 -14.04
CA VAL A 155 11.68 -20.12 -15.32
C VAL A 155 13.13 -20.56 -15.08
N ASP A 156 13.81 -21.05 -16.13
CA ASP A 156 15.25 -21.33 -16.10
C ASP A 156 15.69 -22.39 -15.08
N PHE A 157 15.05 -23.57 -15.10
CA PHE A 157 15.57 -24.73 -14.37
C PHE A 157 17.06 -24.90 -14.67
N GLY A 158 17.89 -24.83 -13.63
CA GLY A 158 19.34 -24.93 -13.48
C GLY A 158 20.27 -25.29 -14.64
N LEU A 159 19.86 -25.00 -15.87
CA LEU A 159 20.46 -25.40 -17.15
C LEU A 159 21.92 -24.93 -17.35
N ALA A 160 22.49 -24.15 -16.43
CA ALA A 160 23.78 -23.48 -16.65
C ALA A 160 24.88 -23.73 -15.59
N ARG A 161 24.64 -24.57 -14.56
CA ARG A 161 25.62 -24.78 -13.46
C ARG A 161 26.37 -26.11 -13.51
N PHE A 162 27.00 -26.42 -14.66
CA PHE A 162 27.88 -27.57 -14.82
C PHE A 162 29.31 -27.22 -15.25
N ALA A 163 29.96 -26.33 -14.51
CA ALA A 163 31.41 -26.34 -14.44
C ALA A 163 31.78 -26.91 -13.07
N GLY A 164 32.59 -27.98 -13.08
CA GLY A 164 32.94 -28.72 -11.88
C GLY A 164 33.49 -27.84 -10.76
N THR A 165 33.37 -28.34 -9.53
CA THR A 165 33.70 -27.74 -8.24
C THR A 165 35.12 -27.13 -8.12
N ALA A 166 36.00 -27.28 -9.08
CA ALA A 166 37.37 -26.71 -9.10
C ALA A 166 37.47 -25.31 -9.74
N ASP A 167 36.42 -24.80 -10.42
CA ASP A 167 36.46 -23.55 -11.19
C ASP A 167 35.59 -22.41 -10.63
N MET A 168 34.93 -22.59 -9.47
CA MET A 168 34.05 -21.55 -8.88
C MET A 168 34.74 -20.24 -8.55
N THR A 169 36.06 -20.30 -8.26
CA THR A 169 36.87 -19.11 -7.94
C THR A 169 37.51 -18.43 -9.17
N ARG A 170 37.45 -19.04 -10.35
CA ARG A 170 38.14 -18.54 -11.55
C ARG A 170 37.26 -17.94 -12.65
N ARG A 171 35.94 -18.14 -12.63
CA ARG A 171 35.03 -17.58 -13.65
C ARG A 171 33.89 -16.80 -13.00
N GLY A 172 34.05 -15.48 -12.94
CA GLY A 172 33.04 -14.44 -12.77
C GLY A 172 31.62 -14.88 -12.38
N ILE A 173 31.40 -15.27 -11.12
CA ILE A 173 30.04 -15.37 -10.57
C ILE A 173 29.49 -13.94 -10.59
N THR A 174 28.41 -13.73 -11.31
CA THR A 174 27.72 -12.42 -11.29
C THR A 174 27.29 -12.12 -9.84
N MET A 175 27.60 -10.93 -9.35
CA MET A 175 27.50 -10.45 -7.96
C MET A 175 26.14 -10.75 -7.27
N GLY A 176 25.04 -10.96 -8.02
CA GLY A 176 23.70 -11.26 -7.49
C GLY A 176 23.42 -12.74 -7.18
N THR A 177 24.09 -13.69 -7.82
CA THR A 177 23.77 -15.12 -7.72
C THR A 177 24.29 -15.77 -6.42
N LEU A 178 25.32 -15.21 -5.80
CA LEU A 178 25.94 -15.75 -4.59
C LEU A 178 24.98 -15.80 -3.39
N SER A 179 24.06 -14.86 -3.31
CA SER A 179 23.18 -14.64 -2.16
C SER A 179 22.19 -15.77 -1.89
N TYR A 180 21.82 -16.56 -2.90
CA TYR A 180 20.82 -17.64 -2.78
C TYR A 180 21.44 -19.04 -2.76
N ILE A 181 22.78 -19.13 -2.85
CA ILE A 181 23.52 -20.42 -2.87
C ILE A 181 23.45 -21.08 -1.50
N SER A 182 23.18 -22.36 -1.45
CA SER A 182 23.14 -23.12 -0.20
C SER A 182 24.56 -23.39 0.36
N PRO A 183 24.68 -23.58 1.70
CA PRO A 183 25.96 -23.92 2.35
C PRO A 183 26.66 -25.12 1.73
N GLU A 184 25.94 -26.20 1.41
CA GLU A 184 26.47 -27.41 0.79
C GLU A 184 26.96 -27.17 -0.64
N GLN A 185 26.32 -26.28 -1.40
CA GLN A 185 26.81 -25.88 -2.72
C GLN A 185 28.12 -25.08 -2.63
N LEU A 186 28.23 -24.15 -1.66
CA LEU A 186 29.45 -23.38 -1.41
C LEU A 186 30.62 -24.28 -0.97
N GLN A 187 30.31 -25.34 -0.22
CA GLN A 187 31.31 -26.30 0.25
C GLN A 187 31.63 -27.39 -0.78
N GLY A 188 30.99 -27.40 -1.96
CA GLY A 188 31.21 -28.43 -3.00
C GLY A 188 30.74 -29.82 -2.58
N ARG A 189 29.83 -29.94 -1.61
CA ARG A 189 29.26 -31.21 -1.16
C ARG A 189 28.21 -31.69 -2.15
N LYS A 190 27.84 -32.98 -2.04
CA LYS A 190 26.74 -33.58 -2.82
C LYS A 190 25.45 -32.86 -2.45
N VAL A 191 24.73 -32.28 -3.44
CA VAL A 191 23.47 -31.59 -3.27
C VAL A 191 22.28 -32.51 -3.58
N ASP A 192 21.21 -32.38 -2.83
CA ASP A 192 19.89 -32.95 -3.10
C ASP A 192 18.82 -31.84 -3.23
N HIS A 193 17.55 -32.19 -3.30
CA HIS A 193 16.43 -31.25 -3.44
C HIS A 193 16.32 -30.22 -2.31
N ARG A 194 16.95 -30.43 -1.15
CA ARG A 194 16.96 -29.51 -0.01
C ARG A 194 17.80 -28.27 -0.27
N THR A 195 18.61 -28.27 -1.32
CA THR A 195 19.30 -27.04 -1.77
C THR A 195 18.30 -26.01 -2.30
N ASP A 196 17.21 -26.48 -2.98
CA ASP A 196 16.15 -25.60 -3.44
C ASP A 196 15.30 -25.07 -2.27
N ILE A 197 15.14 -25.86 -1.19
CA ILE A 197 14.46 -25.41 0.04
C ILE A 197 15.22 -24.25 0.70
N TRP A 198 16.56 -24.31 0.74
CA TRP A 198 17.38 -23.19 1.20
C TRP A 198 17.18 -21.94 0.35
N SER A 199 17.34 -22.07 -0.97
CA SER A 199 17.21 -20.96 -1.91
C SER A 199 15.80 -20.35 -1.86
N PHE A 200 14.77 -21.18 -1.70
CA PHE A 200 13.39 -20.78 -1.44
C PHE A 200 13.27 -19.98 -0.12
N GLY A 201 13.91 -20.43 0.96
CA GLY A 201 13.93 -19.72 2.24
C GLY A 201 14.56 -18.34 2.14
N VAL A 202 15.67 -18.20 1.39
CA VAL A 202 16.31 -16.90 1.12
C VAL A 202 15.39 -15.98 0.32
N MET A 203 14.74 -16.53 -0.71
CA MET A 203 13.75 -15.79 -1.53
C MET A 203 12.54 -15.36 -0.70
N LEU A 204 12.01 -16.23 0.17
CA LEU A 204 10.90 -15.91 1.07
C LEU A 204 11.26 -14.80 2.05
N TYR A 205 12.48 -14.84 2.63
CA TYR A 205 12.97 -13.77 3.48
C TYR A 205 13.03 -12.44 2.73
N GLU A 206 13.57 -12.43 1.50
CA GLU A 206 13.67 -11.23 0.67
C GLU A 206 12.28 -10.69 0.26
N MET A 207 11.30 -11.56 -0.04
CA MET A 207 9.94 -11.13 -0.30
C MET A 207 9.30 -10.41 0.88
N LEU A 208 9.58 -10.87 2.11
CA LEU A 208 9.04 -10.31 3.34
C LEU A 208 9.72 -8.99 3.75
N SER A 209 11.04 -8.89 3.58
CA SER A 209 11.83 -7.77 4.12
C SER A 209 12.33 -6.78 3.07
N GLY A 210 12.31 -7.14 1.78
CA GLY A 210 13.02 -6.41 0.73
C GLY A 210 14.54 -6.55 0.78
N GLU A 211 15.09 -7.29 1.74
CA GLU A 211 16.52 -7.43 2.03
C GLU A 211 16.95 -8.91 2.06
N LEU A 212 18.26 -9.15 1.94
CA LEU A 212 18.80 -10.51 2.00
C LEU A 212 19.13 -10.92 3.45
N PRO A 213 18.90 -12.20 3.84
CA PRO A 213 19.13 -12.68 5.22
C PRO A 213 20.60 -12.77 5.62
N PHE A 214 21.52 -12.84 4.64
CA PHE A 214 22.97 -12.95 4.83
C PHE A 214 23.68 -11.84 4.09
N ARG A 215 24.39 -10.97 4.80
CA ARG A 215 25.02 -9.76 4.27
C ARG A 215 26.54 -9.85 4.31
N GLY A 216 27.20 -9.00 3.54
CA GLY A 216 28.65 -8.81 3.51
C GLY A 216 29.02 -7.85 2.40
N GLU A 217 29.93 -6.91 2.69
CA GLU A 217 30.41 -5.91 1.72
C GLU A 217 31.25 -6.54 0.60
N ILE A 218 31.87 -7.67 0.87
CA ILE A 218 32.67 -8.45 -0.09
C ILE A 218 32.20 -9.91 -0.13
N ASP A 219 32.48 -10.60 -1.23
CA ASP A 219 32.01 -11.99 -1.44
C ASP A 219 32.47 -12.95 -0.34
N GLN A 220 33.71 -12.79 0.20
CA GLN A 220 34.20 -13.63 1.30
C GLN A 220 33.41 -13.45 2.58
N ALA A 221 33.03 -12.20 2.93
CA ALA A 221 32.21 -11.91 4.10
C ALA A 221 30.80 -12.52 3.94
N LYS A 222 30.21 -12.41 2.73
CA LYS A 222 28.92 -13.02 2.43
C LYS A 222 28.96 -14.55 2.51
N ILE A 223 30.00 -15.18 1.96
CA ILE A 223 30.21 -16.63 2.07
C ILE A 223 30.33 -17.05 3.54
N TYR A 224 31.06 -16.29 4.35
CA TYR A 224 31.19 -16.57 5.76
C TYR A 224 29.85 -16.48 6.50
N SER A 225 29.06 -15.44 6.20
CA SER A 225 27.72 -15.26 6.79
C SER A 225 26.77 -16.41 6.40
N ILE A 226 26.74 -16.83 5.12
CA ILE A 226 25.96 -17.97 4.66
C ILE A 226 26.35 -19.27 5.37
N LEU A 227 27.63 -19.48 5.63
CA LEU A 227 28.12 -20.72 6.23
C LEU A 227 27.98 -20.78 7.76
N ASN A 228 28.12 -19.63 8.45
CA ASN A 228 28.37 -19.62 9.89
C ASN A 228 27.39 -18.78 10.71
N GLU A 229 26.72 -17.77 10.13
CA GLU A 229 25.88 -16.84 10.88
C GLU A 229 24.39 -17.20 10.76
N ALA A 230 23.61 -16.88 11.78
CA ALA A 230 22.14 -16.94 11.68
C ALA A 230 21.63 -15.89 10.68
N PRO A 231 20.45 -16.11 10.04
CA PRO A 231 19.84 -15.06 9.25
C PRO A 231 19.56 -13.83 10.11
N GLU A 232 19.72 -12.63 9.53
CA GLU A 232 19.35 -11.39 10.20
C GLU A 232 17.89 -11.47 10.70
N PRO A 233 17.57 -10.98 11.90
CA PRO A 233 16.19 -10.94 12.37
C PRO A 233 15.33 -10.07 11.44
N LEU A 234 14.14 -10.56 11.10
CA LEU A 234 13.17 -9.74 10.38
C LEU A 234 12.75 -8.54 11.26
N ARG A 235 12.77 -7.37 10.68
CA ARG A 235 12.38 -6.13 11.35
C ARG A 235 10.86 -5.90 11.35
N ILE A 236 10.11 -6.79 10.71
CA ILE A 236 8.65 -6.78 10.64
C ILE A 236 8.07 -7.89 11.52
N SER A 237 6.88 -7.66 12.07
CA SER A 237 6.13 -8.70 12.76
C SER A 237 5.49 -9.60 11.71
N ILE A 238 5.76 -10.90 11.80
CA ILE A 238 5.15 -11.92 10.94
C ILE A 238 4.57 -13.04 11.82
N PRO A 239 3.55 -13.79 11.33
CA PRO A 239 2.99 -14.92 12.05
C PRO A 239 4.06 -15.93 12.49
N GLU A 240 3.89 -16.52 13.68
CA GLU A 240 4.86 -17.47 14.24
C GLU A 240 5.09 -18.68 13.31
N GLN A 241 4.04 -19.16 12.65
CA GLN A 241 4.15 -20.23 11.69
C GLN A 241 5.03 -19.85 10.48
N LEU A 242 4.97 -18.58 10.01
CA LEU A 242 5.83 -18.11 8.93
C LEU A 242 7.29 -17.99 9.37
N LYS A 243 7.54 -17.61 10.64
CA LYS A 243 8.87 -17.65 11.25
C LYS A 243 9.42 -19.08 11.29
N LYS A 244 8.54 -20.06 11.63
CA LYS A 244 8.90 -21.49 11.61
C LYS A 244 9.29 -21.95 10.21
N VAL A 245 8.54 -21.55 9.18
CA VAL A 245 8.89 -21.87 7.77
C VAL A 245 10.27 -21.33 7.40
N LEU A 246 10.52 -20.03 7.69
CA LEU A 246 11.83 -19.43 7.44
C LEU A 246 12.96 -20.13 8.21
N HIS A 247 12.75 -20.38 9.50
CA HIS A 247 13.75 -21.03 10.35
C HIS A 247 14.06 -22.43 9.85
N GLY A 248 13.04 -23.22 9.49
CA GLY A 248 13.20 -24.57 8.96
C GLY A 248 13.86 -24.61 7.59
N ALA A 249 13.56 -23.66 6.70
CA ALA A 249 14.18 -23.59 5.38
C ALA A 249 15.63 -23.11 5.41
N LEU A 250 16.00 -22.23 6.36
CA LEU A 250 17.33 -21.60 6.46
C LEU A 250 18.29 -22.30 7.43
N GLN A 251 18.02 -23.58 7.81
CA GLN A 251 18.96 -24.39 8.58
C GLN A 251 20.23 -24.68 7.78
N LYS A 252 21.39 -24.51 8.40
CA LYS A 252 22.70 -24.68 7.73
C LYS A 252 22.96 -26.10 7.27
N ASN A 253 22.63 -27.07 8.12
CA ASN A 253 22.72 -28.47 7.78
C ASN A 253 21.46 -28.92 7.00
N PRO A 254 21.58 -29.51 5.80
CA PRO A 254 20.43 -29.98 5.04
C PRO A 254 19.54 -30.99 5.78
N GLN A 255 20.09 -31.75 6.72
CA GLN A 255 19.32 -32.76 7.48
C GLN A 255 18.35 -32.10 8.49
N ASP A 256 18.61 -30.87 8.90
CA ASP A 256 17.78 -30.13 9.85
C ASP A 256 16.73 -29.26 9.15
N ARG A 257 16.76 -29.20 7.79
CA ARG A 257 15.75 -28.53 6.96
C ARG A 257 14.52 -29.40 6.80
N TYR A 258 13.46 -28.79 6.24
CA TYR A 258 12.32 -29.53 5.73
C TYR A 258 12.78 -30.71 4.85
N SER A 259 12.10 -31.84 4.98
CA SER A 259 12.44 -33.04 4.21
C SER A 259 11.95 -32.93 2.75
N SER A 260 10.93 -32.13 2.51
CA SER A 260 10.36 -31.87 1.18
C SER A 260 9.65 -30.53 1.05
N MET A 261 9.34 -30.12 -0.18
CA MET A 261 8.54 -28.90 -0.42
C MET A 261 7.06 -29.11 -0.06
N GLU A 262 6.55 -30.31 -0.02
CA GLU A 262 5.19 -30.62 0.45
C GLU A 262 5.00 -30.28 1.95
N GLU A 263 6.03 -30.51 2.77
CA GLU A 263 6.02 -30.08 4.16
C GLU A 263 6.02 -28.57 4.28
N VAL A 264 6.82 -27.87 3.47
CA VAL A 264 6.83 -26.40 3.41
C VAL A 264 5.45 -25.86 3.00
N ILE A 265 4.81 -26.48 1.98
CA ILE A 265 3.45 -26.10 1.55
C ILE A 265 2.43 -26.31 2.68
N THR A 266 2.56 -27.41 3.43
CA THR A 266 1.67 -27.70 4.55
C THR A 266 1.80 -26.64 5.63
N ASP A 267 3.02 -26.28 6.01
CA ASP A 267 3.26 -25.23 7.01
C ASP A 267 2.86 -23.83 6.50
N LEU A 268 3.07 -23.50 5.22
CA LEU A 268 2.57 -22.24 4.63
C LEU A 268 1.04 -22.17 4.67
N LYS A 269 0.34 -23.26 4.39
CA LYS A 269 -1.12 -23.33 4.51
C LYS A 269 -1.61 -23.25 5.96
N MET A 270 -0.82 -23.68 6.95
CA MET A 270 -1.16 -23.50 8.36
C MET A 270 -1.06 -22.04 8.80
N VAL A 271 -0.17 -21.26 8.19
CA VAL A 271 -0.14 -19.79 8.40
C VAL A 271 -1.51 -19.18 8.08
N GLU A 272 -2.18 -19.69 7.05
CA GLU A 272 -3.55 -19.27 6.67
C GLU A 272 -4.59 -19.63 7.74
N VAL A 273 -4.40 -20.73 8.47
CA VAL A 273 -5.35 -21.23 9.50
C VAL A 273 -5.13 -20.58 10.86
N GLU A 274 -3.88 -20.43 11.34
CA GLU A 274 -3.57 -19.87 12.65
C GLU A 274 -3.74 -18.34 12.70
N SER A 275 -3.46 -17.66 11.61
CA SER A 275 -3.70 -16.21 11.53
C SER A 275 -5.18 -15.86 11.45
N GLY A 276 -6.11 -16.79 11.60
CA GLY A 276 -7.57 -16.58 11.69
C GLY A 276 -8.18 -15.54 10.71
N HIS A 277 -7.32 -14.88 9.94
CA HIS A 277 -7.54 -13.69 9.15
C HIS A 277 -6.78 -13.67 7.81
N ILE A 278 -6.04 -14.75 7.47
CA ILE A 278 -5.59 -14.99 6.12
C ILE A 278 -6.32 -16.24 5.63
N ARG A 279 -7.62 -16.10 5.42
CA ARG A 279 -8.28 -16.93 4.41
C ARG A 279 -7.48 -16.75 3.12
N THR A 280 -7.15 -17.84 2.42
CA THR A 280 -7.10 -17.81 0.96
C THR A 280 -8.44 -17.22 0.54
N GLU A 281 -8.49 -15.90 0.42
CA GLU A 281 -9.57 -15.31 -0.33
C GLU A 281 -9.46 -15.92 -1.75
N LYS A 282 -10.40 -16.82 -2.12
CA LYS A 282 -11.11 -16.57 -3.39
C LYS A 282 -11.16 -15.07 -3.48
N SER A 283 -10.44 -14.48 -4.46
CA SER A 283 -10.31 -13.02 -4.53
C SER A 283 -11.68 -12.44 -4.22
N LYS A 284 -11.81 -11.74 -3.09
CA LYS A 284 -13.13 -11.20 -2.69
C LYS A 284 -13.66 -10.52 -3.90
N THR A 285 -14.83 -10.89 -4.36
CA THR A 285 -15.46 -10.19 -5.48
C THR A 285 -15.44 -8.70 -5.15
N SER A 286 -14.80 -7.90 -5.98
CA SER A 286 -14.61 -6.49 -5.68
C SER A 286 -15.67 -5.64 -6.36
N ILE A 287 -16.29 -4.74 -5.58
CA ILE A 287 -17.39 -3.89 -6.04
C ILE A 287 -17.19 -2.42 -5.64
N ALA A 288 -17.50 -1.52 -6.57
CA ALA A 288 -17.66 -0.10 -6.29
C ALA A 288 -19.11 0.33 -6.53
N VAL A 289 -19.68 1.09 -5.61
CA VAL A 289 -20.99 1.72 -5.77
C VAL A 289 -20.80 3.17 -6.14
N LEU A 290 -21.16 3.55 -7.36
CA LEU A 290 -21.03 4.94 -7.81
C LEU A 290 -22.19 5.80 -7.28
N PRO A 291 -22.00 7.13 -7.15
CA PRO A 291 -23.07 8.06 -6.79
C PRO A 291 -24.25 7.93 -7.74
N PHE A 292 -25.45 7.80 -7.20
CA PHE A 292 -26.66 7.73 -8.04
C PHE A 292 -26.95 9.08 -8.67
N LYS A 293 -27.44 9.05 -9.91
CA LYS A 293 -27.78 10.28 -10.67
C LYS A 293 -29.15 10.80 -10.24
N ASP A 294 -29.22 12.08 -9.88
CA ASP A 294 -30.50 12.77 -9.63
C ASP A 294 -31.18 13.08 -10.98
N MET A 295 -32.32 12.41 -11.22
CA MET A 295 -33.17 12.58 -12.39
C MET A 295 -34.48 13.32 -12.07
N SER A 296 -34.56 13.96 -10.89
CA SER A 296 -35.69 14.78 -10.46
C SER A 296 -35.73 16.09 -11.25
N GLU A 297 -36.94 16.70 -11.39
CA GLU A 297 -37.11 17.92 -12.21
C GLU A 297 -36.35 19.11 -11.64
N ASP A 298 -36.30 19.25 -10.30
CA ASP A 298 -35.65 20.34 -9.58
C ASP A 298 -34.17 20.04 -9.24
N ARG A 299 -33.69 18.82 -9.47
CA ARG A 299 -32.35 18.32 -9.11
C ARG A 299 -31.94 18.65 -7.67
N SER A 300 -32.90 18.68 -6.76
CA SER A 300 -32.68 19.03 -5.35
C SER A 300 -32.34 17.83 -4.46
N GLN A 301 -32.29 16.61 -5.03
CA GLN A 301 -32.14 15.36 -4.30
C GLN A 301 -30.71 14.79 -4.33
N GLU A 302 -29.71 15.62 -4.66
CA GLU A 302 -28.32 15.17 -4.77
C GLU A 302 -27.80 14.52 -3.47
N TYR A 303 -28.12 15.10 -2.32
CA TYR A 303 -27.75 14.53 -1.00
C TYR A 303 -28.38 13.16 -0.75
N PHE A 304 -29.61 12.97 -1.25
CA PHE A 304 -30.33 11.71 -1.12
C PHE A 304 -29.76 10.62 -2.02
N CYS A 305 -29.38 10.98 -3.25
CA CYS A 305 -28.69 10.09 -4.20
C CYS A 305 -27.34 9.63 -3.63
N ASP A 306 -26.60 10.56 -3.02
CA ASP A 306 -25.34 10.28 -2.35
C ASP A 306 -25.53 9.37 -1.14
N GLY A 307 -26.55 9.65 -0.31
CA GLY A 307 -26.87 8.84 0.86
C GLY A 307 -27.26 7.41 0.50
N MET A 308 -28.07 7.23 -0.56
CA MET A 308 -28.41 5.89 -1.06
C MET A 308 -27.18 5.08 -1.46
N ALA A 309 -26.27 5.67 -2.21
CA ALA A 309 -25.04 4.98 -2.61
C ALA A 309 -24.15 4.65 -1.39
N GLU A 310 -24.07 5.55 -0.42
CA GLU A 310 -23.29 5.35 0.81
C GLU A 310 -23.84 4.21 1.66
N GLU A 311 -25.15 4.13 1.82
CA GLU A 311 -25.77 3.04 2.58
C GLU A 311 -25.61 1.68 1.90
N LEU A 312 -25.68 1.64 0.57
CA LEU A 312 -25.37 0.43 -0.18
C LEU A 312 -23.90 0.01 0.02
N ILE A 313 -22.97 0.97 0.09
CA ILE A 313 -21.56 0.69 0.44
C ILE A 313 -21.48 0.09 1.85
N ASN A 314 -22.12 0.73 2.85
CA ASN A 314 -22.10 0.27 4.23
C ASN A 314 -22.69 -1.14 4.38
N ALA A 315 -23.86 -1.37 3.78
CA ALA A 315 -24.52 -2.67 3.82
C ALA A 315 -23.65 -3.78 3.18
N LEU A 316 -23.11 -3.52 2.00
CA LEU A 316 -22.25 -4.49 1.29
C LEU A 316 -20.91 -4.74 2.00
N THR A 317 -20.38 -3.76 2.75
CA THR A 317 -19.15 -3.93 3.57
C THR A 317 -19.34 -4.95 4.71
N ALA A 318 -20.58 -5.20 5.15
CA ALA A 318 -20.86 -6.25 6.14
C ALA A 318 -20.63 -7.68 5.61
N VAL A 319 -20.51 -7.86 4.29
CA VAL A 319 -20.34 -9.16 3.62
C VAL A 319 -18.86 -9.50 3.51
N GLN A 320 -18.41 -10.54 4.20
CA GLN A 320 -16.99 -10.91 4.27
C GLN A 320 -16.38 -11.33 2.93
N GLU A 321 -17.16 -11.87 2.02
CA GLU A 321 -16.73 -12.28 0.68
C GLU A 321 -16.64 -11.13 -0.34
N LEU A 322 -17.03 -9.90 0.04
CA LEU A 322 -16.94 -8.71 -0.79
C LEU A 322 -15.80 -7.79 -0.33
N ARG A 323 -15.04 -7.29 -1.29
CA ARG A 323 -14.20 -6.11 -1.13
C ARG A 323 -14.94 -4.91 -1.69
N VAL A 324 -15.46 -4.07 -0.83
CA VAL A 324 -16.25 -2.90 -1.21
C VAL A 324 -15.38 -1.66 -1.20
N ILE A 325 -15.37 -0.91 -2.31
CA ILE A 325 -14.66 0.36 -2.37
C ILE A 325 -15.40 1.40 -1.55
N ALA A 326 -14.65 2.08 -0.68
CA ALA A 326 -15.20 3.10 0.18
C ALA A 326 -15.81 4.28 -0.61
N ARG A 327 -16.73 4.99 0.05
CA ARG A 327 -17.46 6.13 -0.51
C ARG A 327 -16.54 7.13 -1.19
N THR A 328 -15.46 7.52 -0.54
CA THR A 328 -14.60 8.62 -1.02
C THR A 328 -14.02 8.35 -2.39
N SER A 329 -13.49 7.15 -2.61
CA SER A 329 -12.95 6.74 -3.91
C SER A 329 -14.05 6.60 -4.97
N SER A 330 -15.18 5.99 -4.61
CA SER A 330 -16.33 5.84 -5.54
C SER A 330 -16.87 7.19 -6.00
N PHE A 331 -16.95 8.16 -5.10
CA PHE A 331 -17.51 9.49 -5.35
C PHE A 331 -16.54 10.45 -6.07
N SER A 332 -15.25 10.14 -6.13
CA SER A 332 -14.28 10.93 -6.91
C SER A 332 -14.58 10.96 -8.41
N PHE A 333 -15.45 10.05 -8.87
CA PHE A 333 -15.95 9.99 -10.26
C PHE A 333 -17.28 10.73 -10.47
N LYS A 334 -17.84 11.33 -9.43
CA LYS A 334 -19.06 12.14 -9.53
C LYS A 334 -18.84 13.25 -10.55
N ARG A 335 -19.76 13.37 -11.51
CA ARG A 335 -19.72 14.36 -12.62
C ARG A 335 -18.61 14.15 -13.67
N LYS A 336 -17.80 13.06 -13.58
CA LYS A 336 -16.83 12.70 -14.63
C LYS A 336 -17.52 11.83 -15.68
N GLN A 337 -17.37 12.17 -16.95
CA GLN A 337 -17.85 11.34 -18.05
C GLN A 337 -16.74 10.37 -18.48
N LEU A 338 -16.55 9.31 -17.72
CA LEU A 338 -15.60 8.24 -18.00
C LEU A 338 -16.35 6.94 -18.31
N ASP A 339 -15.72 6.09 -19.11
CA ASP A 339 -16.22 4.73 -19.35
C ASP A 339 -16.15 3.92 -18.05
N ILE A 340 -17.17 3.10 -17.82
CA ILE A 340 -17.28 2.23 -16.63
C ILE A 340 -16.05 1.35 -16.46
N ARG A 341 -15.46 0.86 -17.55
CA ARG A 341 -14.25 0.04 -17.53
C ARG A 341 -13.03 0.84 -17.09
N GLU A 342 -12.95 2.12 -17.44
CA GLU A 342 -11.89 3.00 -17.00
C GLU A 342 -12.01 3.32 -15.50
N ILE A 343 -13.23 3.57 -15.02
CA ILE A 343 -13.51 3.76 -13.60
C ILE A 343 -13.13 2.50 -12.81
N GLY A 344 -13.56 1.33 -13.28
CA GLY A 344 -13.24 0.06 -12.63
C GLY A 344 -11.76 -0.23 -12.54
N LYS A 345 -10.98 0.08 -13.58
CA LYS A 345 -9.52 -0.03 -13.56
C LYS A 345 -8.89 0.91 -12.54
N LYS A 346 -9.34 2.17 -12.46
CA LYS A 346 -8.82 3.15 -11.48
C LYS A 346 -9.15 2.77 -10.04
N LEU A 347 -10.30 2.16 -9.80
CA LEU A 347 -10.73 1.67 -8.49
C LEU A 347 -10.22 0.24 -8.21
N ASN A 348 -9.64 -0.43 -9.19
CA ASN A 348 -9.22 -1.83 -9.12
C ASN A 348 -10.35 -2.75 -8.63
N VAL A 349 -11.50 -2.72 -9.34
CA VAL A 349 -12.68 -3.53 -9.03
C VAL A 349 -13.15 -4.33 -10.23
N GLU A 350 -13.80 -5.46 -9.95
CA GLU A 350 -14.42 -6.34 -10.96
C GLU A 350 -15.84 -5.89 -11.32
N MET A 351 -16.55 -5.30 -10.35
CA MET A 351 -17.96 -4.94 -10.49
C MET A 351 -18.19 -3.48 -10.15
N ILE A 352 -19.13 -2.86 -10.86
CA ILE A 352 -19.63 -1.52 -10.55
C ILE A 352 -21.14 -1.56 -10.44
N LEU A 353 -21.64 -0.98 -9.33
CA LEU A 353 -23.06 -0.66 -9.18
C LEU A 353 -23.27 0.82 -9.51
N GLU A 354 -24.12 1.12 -10.45
CA GLU A 354 -24.57 2.49 -10.74
C GLU A 354 -26.09 2.58 -10.71
N GLY A 355 -26.63 3.80 -10.61
CA GLY A 355 -28.05 3.99 -10.58
C GLY A 355 -28.51 5.42 -10.78
N SER A 356 -29.82 5.59 -10.75
CA SER A 356 -30.47 6.89 -10.78
C SER A 356 -31.72 6.93 -9.90
N ILE A 357 -32.02 8.11 -9.40
CA ILE A 357 -33.19 8.34 -8.56
C ILE A 357 -34.00 9.48 -9.19
N ARG A 358 -35.31 9.27 -9.32
CA ARG A 358 -36.28 10.29 -9.68
C ARG A 358 -37.32 10.40 -8.60
N LYS A 359 -37.39 11.55 -7.96
CA LYS A 359 -38.44 11.89 -7.00
C LYS A 359 -39.56 12.68 -7.69
N THR A 360 -40.80 12.28 -7.44
CA THR A 360 -42.01 13.04 -7.67
C THR A 360 -42.65 13.33 -6.30
N GLU A 361 -43.65 14.15 -6.21
CA GLU A 361 -44.25 14.67 -4.94
C GLU A 361 -44.36 13.61 -3.81
N SER A 362 -44.78 12.38 -4.15
CA SER A 362 -44.99 11.30 -3.17
C SER A 362 -44.28 9.98 -3.48
N ARG A 363 -43.61 9.87 -4.62
CA ARG A 363 -43.01 8.60 -5.09
C ARG A 363 -41.56 8.77 -5.47
N LEU A 364 -40.80 7.73 -5.18
CA LEU A 364 -39.42 7.54 -5.58
C LEU A 364 -39.34 6.42 -6.61
N ARG A 365 -38.72 6.70 -7.75
CA ARG A 365 -38.28 5.67 -8.68
C ARG A 365 -36.77 5.55 -8.62
N ILE A 366 -36.28 4.39 -8.23
CA ILE A 366 -34.87 4.05 -8.13
C ILE A 366 -34.56 3.05 -9.24
N THR A 367 -33.52 3.28 -10.02
CA THR A 367 -32.98 2.32 -10.97
C THR A 367 -31.57 1.98 -10.53
N ALA A 368 -31.24 0.68 -10.45
CA ALA A 368 -29.90 0.21 -10.10
C ALA A 368 -29.43 -0.83 -11.13
N GLN A 369 -28.15 -0.83 -11.44
CA GLN A 369 -27.54 -1.71 -12.44
C GLN A 369 -26.18 -2.19 -11.92
N LEU A 370 -25.94 -3.51 -11.95
CA LEU A 370 -24.68 -4.14 -11.64
C LEU A 370 -23.97 -4.52 -12.94
N ILE A 371 -22.76 -4.01 -13.13
CA ILE A 371 -22.00 -4.07 -14.38
C ILE A 371 -20.67 -4.77 -14.14
N ASN A 372 -20.30 -5.69 -15.01
CA ASN A 372 -18.96 -6.30 -15.04
C ASN A 372 -17.98 -5.33 -15.70
N VAL A 373 -16.87 -5.03 -15.02
CA VAL A 373 -15.85 -4.07 -15.50
C VAL A 373 -15.07 -4.62 -16.70
N SER A 374 -14.85 -5.93 -16.77
CA SER A 374 -13.98 -6.54 -17.80
C SER A 374 -14.53 -6.36 -19.22
N ASP A 375 -15.86 -6.46 -19.38
CA ASP A 375 -16.52 -6.42 -20.68
C ASP A 375 -17.61 -5.34 -20.78
N GLY A 376 -17.98 -4.69 -19.66
CA GLY A 376 -19.05 -3.69 -19.61
C GLY A 376 -20.45 -4.28 -19.67
N SER A 377 -20.62 -5.60 -19.50
CA SER A 377 -21.92 -6.26 -19.56
C SER A 377 -22.73 -6.02 -18.29
N HIS A 378 -24.05 -5.89 -18.44
CA HIS A 378 -24.97 -5.79 -17.31
C HIS A 378 -25.26 -7.18 -16.75
N ILE A 379 -24.81 -7.44 -15.52
CA ILE A 379 -25.14 -8.67 -14.79
C ILE A 379 -26.58 -8.63 -14.30
N TRP A 380 -27.02 -7.45 -13.85
CA TRP A 380 -28.36 -7.24 -13.31
C TRP A 380 -28.81 -5.78 -13.50
N SER A 381 -30.12 -5.59 -13.63
CA SER A 381 -30.78 -4.27 -13.63
C SER A 381 -32.13 -4.40 -12.92
N GLY A 382 -32.40 -3.47 -12.00
CA GLY A 382 -33.65 -3.41 -11.22
C GLY A 382 -34.27 -2.02 -11.26
N LYS A 383 -35.62 -2.00 -11.15
CA LYS A 383 -36.40 -0.76 -11.00
C LYS A 383 -37.32 -0.91 -9.79
N PHE A 384 -37.29 0.08 -8.92
CA PHE A 384 -38.05 0.10 -7.65
C PHE A 384 -38.90 1.36 -7.61
N ASP A 385 -40.23 1.19 -7.59
CA ASP A 385 -41.19 2.28 -7.41
C ASP A 385 -41.73 2.20 -5.98
N ARG A 386 -41.42 3.17 -5.13
CA ARG A 386 -41.70 3.16 -3.68
C ARG A 386 -42.15 4.53 -3.17
N THR A 387 -42.64 4.59 -1.94
CA THR A 387 -42.87 5.85 -1.22
C THR A 387 -41.59 6.31 -0.53
N LEU A 388 -41.55 7.57 -0.08
CA LEU A 388 -40.40 8.10 0.68
C LEU A 388 -40.19 7.39 2.01
N GLU A 389 -41.25 6.81 2.61
CA GLU A 389 -41.21 6.07 3.86
C GLU A 389 -40.52 4.71 3.71
N ASP A 390 -40.51 4.14 2.51
CA ASP A 390 -39.97 2.80 2.22
C ASP A 390 -38.48 2.81 1.84
N VAL A 391 -37.77 3.94 1.97
CA VAL A 391 -36.41 4.11 1.45
C VAL A 391 -35.44 3.11 2.05
N LEU A 392 -35.45 2.92 3.36
CA LEU A 392 -34.55 1.99 4.05
C LEU A 392 -34.82 0.55 3.59
N ALA A 393 -36.10 0.17 3.47
CA ALA A 393 -36.47 -1.15 2.96
C ALA A 393 -35.99 -1.41 1.52
N VAL A 394 -35.96 -0.36 0.68
CA VAL A 394 -35.44 -0.49 -0.68
C VAL A 394 -33.91 -0.61 -0.71
N GLN A 395 -33.21 0.06 0.17
CA GLN A 395 -31.76 -0.10 0.35
C GLN A 395 -31.42 -1.54 0.72
N ASP A 396 -32.14 -2.11 1.68
CA ASP A 396 -31.99 -3.51 2.08
C ASP A 396 -32.28 -4.46 0.92
N GLU A 397 -33.39 -4.24 0.21
CA GLU A 397 -33.77 -5.04 -0.97
C GLU A 397 -32.69 -5.03 -2.04
N ILE A 398 -32.15 -3.86 -2.39
CA ILE A 398 -31.07 -3.73 -3.41
C ILE A 398 -29.80 -4.43 -2.93
N SER A 399 -29.38 -4.24 -1.67
CA SER A 399 -28.18 -4.84 -1.12
C SER A 399 -28.25 -6.38 -1.13
N LEU A 400 -29.38 -6.94 -0.68
CA LEU A 400 -29.60 -8.39 -0.68
C LEU A 400 -29.65 -8.97 -2.10
N LEU A 401 -30.29 -8.26 -3.06
CA LEU A 401 -30.32 -8.69 -4.45
C LEU A 401 -28.91 -8.69 -5.09
N ILE A 402 -28.06 -7.72 -4.77
CA ILE A 402 -26.68 -7.70 -5.27
C ILE A 402 -25.94 -8.94 -4.80
N VAL A 403 -26.00 -9.27 -3.50
CA VAL A 403 -25.35 -10.44 -2.93
C VAL A 403 -25.87 -11.73 -3.57
N GLU A 404 -27.20 -11.85 -3.76
CA GLU A 404 -27.81 -12.97 -4.49
C GLU A 404 -27.25 -13.10 -5.91
N LYS A 405 -27.15 -12.00 -6.66
CA LYS A 405 -26.64 -12.01 -8.06
C LYS A 405 -25.15 -12.31 -8.14
N LEU A 406 -24.39 -12.01 -7.11
CA LEU A 406 -22.99 -12.39 -6.97
C LEU A 406 -22.82 -13.83 -6.47
N LYS A 407 -23.91 -14.53 -6.14
CA LYS A 407 -23.94 -15.92 -5.64
C LYS A 407 -23.12 -16.11 -4.35
N ILE A 408 -23.19 -15.12 -3.46
CA ILE A 408 -22.55 -15.14 -2.15
C ILE A 408 -23.56 -15.67 -1.13
N GLU A 409 -23.12 -16.63 -0.31
CA GLU A 409 -23.92 -17.17 0.79
C GLU A 409 -23.72 -16.31 2.04
N LEU A 410 -24.79 -15.67 2.52
CA LEU A 410 -24.75 -14.82 3.72
C LEU A 410 -24.92 -15.64 4.99
N MET A 411 -24.11 -15.33 5.99
CA MET A 411 -24.36 -15.76 7.36
C MET A 411 -25.45 -14.89 8.01
N GLU A 412 -26.16 -15.43 9.01
CA GLU A 412 -27.25 -14.71 9.72
C GLU A 412 -26.78 -13.38 10.35
N ASN A 413 -25.54 -13.34 10.89
CA ASN A 413 -24.96 -12.12 11.45
C ASN A 413 -24.64 -11.07 10.37
N GLU A 414 -24.24 -11.48 9.17
CA GLU A 414 -23.97 -10.57 8.03
C GLU A 414 -25.28 -9.95 7.55
N LYS A 415 -26.32 -10.76 7.40
CA LYS A 415 -27.66 -10.29 7.03
C LYS A 415 -28.21 -9.27 8.02
N SER A 416 -28.07 -9.52 9.32
CA SER A 416 -28.48 -8.59 10.36
C SER A 416 -27.71 -7.27 10.32
N LYS A 417 -26.41 -7.32 10.07
CA LYS A 417 -25.56 -6.11 9.93
C LYS A 417 -25.91 -5.31 8.68
N MET A 418 -26.18 -5.98 7.54
CA MET A 418 -26.55 -5.34 6.27
C MET A 418 -27.82 -4.51 6.37
N THR A 419 -28.77 -4.91 7.22
CA THR A 419 -30.07 -4.24 7.38
C THR A 419 -30.15 -3.33 8.61
N SER A 420 -29.00 -3.05 9.25
CA SER A 420 -28.92 -2.17 10.43
C SER A 420 -28.50 -0.76 10.02
N HIS A 421 -29.40 0.21 10.08
CA HIS A 421 -29.15 1.62 9.75
C HIS A 421 -28.71 2.47 10.96
N GLY A 422 -28.58 1.86 12.14
CA GLY A 422 -28.17 2.53 13.37
C GLY A 422 -29.23 3.43 14.00
N THR A 423 -30.35 3.70 13.32
CA THR A 423 -31.51 4.44 13.81
C THR A 423 -32.77 4.09 13.01
N ASP A 424 -33.92 4.02 13.70
CA ASP A 424 -35.24 3.89 13.05
C ASP A 424 -35.86 5.29 12.78
N ASN A 425 -35.23 6.37 13.22
CA ASN A 425 -35.71 7.73 13.01
C ASN A 425 -35.26 8.29 11.68
N LEU A 426 -36.16 8.30 10.69
CA LEU A 426 -35.87 8.76 9.33
C LEU A 426 -35.38 10.23 9.27
N GLU A 427 -35.87 11.10 10.18
CA GLU A 427 -35.42 12.50 10.22
C GLU A 427 -33.98 12.60 10.75
N ALA A 428 -33.65 11.85 11.79
CA ALA A 428 -32.28 11.76 12.31
C ALA A 428 -31.32 11.22 11.23
N TYR A 429 -31.75 10.18 10.53
CA TYR A 429 -31.01 9.58 9.44
C TYR A 429 -30.74 10.58 8.30
N ASN A 430 -31.75 11.32 7.83
CA ASN A 430 -31.58 12.32 6.77
C ASN A 430 -30.63 13.47 7.19
N LEU A 431 -30.71 13.90 8.44
CA LEU A 431 -29.78 14.91 9.00
C LEU A 431 -28.36 14.37 9.06
N PHE A 432 -28.17 13.11 9.41
CA PHE A 432 -26.85 12.44 9.36
C PHE A 432 -26.26 12.42 7.95
N LEU A 433 -27.07 12.07 6.93
CA LEU A 433 -26.65 12.08 5.53
C LEU A 433 -26.23 13.50 5.06
N LEU A 434 -26.94 14.54 5.48
CA LEU A 434 -26.55 15.94 5.22
C LEU A 434 -25.22 16.28 5.88
N GLY A 435 -25.00 15.81 7.12
CA GLY A 435 -23.70 15.92 7.80
C GLY A 435 -22.58 15.28 6.98
N ARG A 436 -22.77 14.04 6.53
CA ARG A 436 -21.82 13.30 5.69
C ARG A 436 -21.52 14.01 4.36
N PHE A 437 -22.56 14.54 3.72
CA PHE A 437 -22.44 15.31 2.48
C PHE A 437 -21.55 16.56 2.67
N HIS A 438 -21.70 17.28 3.77
CA HIS A 438 -20.89 18.45 4.06
C HIS A 438 -19.47 18.08 4.49
N GLN A 439 -19.29 17.05 5.32
CA GLN A 439 -17.97 16.57 5.76
C GLN A 439 -17.08 16.22 4.58
N ALA A 440 -17.62 15.60 3.55
CA ALA A 440 -16.89 15.16 2.36
C ALA A 440 -16.31 16.30 1.50
N LYS A 441 -16.66 17.55 1.76
CA LYS A 441 -16.16 18.72 1.02
C LYS A 441 -14.87 19.32 1.58
N HIS A 442 -14.36 18.82 2.69
CA HIS A 442 -13.08 19.12 3.32
C HIS A 442 -12.78 20.62 3.59
N SER A 443 -13.67 21.55 3.27
CA SER A 443 -13.47 22.97 3.62
C SER A 443 -13.93 23.25 5.05
N LYS A 444 -13.25 24.19 5.76
CA LYS A 444 -13.54 24.52 7.16
C LYS A 444 -15.04 24.78 7.40
N GLY A 445 -15.64 25.67 6.60
CA GLY A 445 -17.07 25.99 6.75
C GLY A 445 -18.01 24.82 6.43
N CYS A 446 -17.59 23.86 5.59
CA CYS A 446 -18.37 22.64 5.36
C CYS A 446 -18.26 21.68 6.53
N ILE A 447 -17.07 21.53 7.13
CA ILE A 447 -16.89 20.69 8.33
C ILE A 447 -17.70 21.25 9.51
N GLU A 448 -17.71 22.57 9.71
CA GLU A 448 -18.54 23.22 10.75
C GLU A 448 -20.04 22.95 10.52
N ARG A 449 -20.53 23.05 9.28
CA ARG A 449 -21.90 22.67 8.93
C ARG A 449 -22.19 21.19 9.15
N ALA A 450 -21.23 20.31 8.87
CA ALA A 450 -21.38 18.88 9.15
C ALA A 450 -21.65 18.64 10.65
N ILE A 451 -20.88 19.28 11.52
CA ILE A 451 -21.07 19.23 12.99
C ILE A 451 -22.47 19.69 13.38
N GLU A 452 -22.98 20.78 12.79
CA GLU A 452 -24.34 21.26 13.05
C GLU A 452 -25.40 20.20 12.67
N TYR A 453 -25.27 19.56 11.51
CA TYR A 453 -26.21 18.53 11.06
C TYR A 453 -26.14 17.28 11.93
N TYR A 454 -24.94 16.85 12.35
CA TYR A 454 -24.79 15.72 13.27
C TYR A 454 -25.40 16.01 14.64
N ASN A 455 -25.26 17.22 15.18
CA ASN A 455 -25.93 17.59 16.42
C ASN A 455 -27.45 17.56 16.26
N LYS A 456 -28.01 18.07 15.15
CA LYS A 456 -29.45 17.98 14.86
C LYS A 456 -29.93 16.52 14.75
N ALA A 457 -29.11 15.62 14.16
CA ALA A 457 -29.43 14.20 14.12
C ALA A 457 -29.50 13.58 15.53
N ILE A 458 -28.54 13.92 16.40
CA ILE A 458 -28.53 13.51 17.81
C ILE A 458 -29.75 14.04 18.57
N ASP A 459 -30.17 15.26 18.30
CA ASP A 459 -31.36 15.84 18.94
C ASP A 459 -32.64 15.07 18.58
N LYS A 460 -32.69 14.49 17.36
CA LYS A 460 -33.82 13.66 16.91
C LYS A 460 -33.75 12.21 17.40
N ASP A 461 -32.55 11.65 17.55
CA ASP A 461 -32.33 10.32 18.12
C ASP A 461 -31.01 10.30 18.91
N LYS A 462 -31.12 10.35 20.22
CA LYS A 462 -29.95 10.35 21.13
C LYS A 462 -29.20 9.03 21.14
N ASN A 463 -29.81 7.94 20.68
CA ASN A 463 -29.19 6.61 20.62
C ASN A 463 -28.52 6.34 19.27
N PHE A 464 -28.61 7.24 18.31
CA PHE A 464 -27.91 7.14 17.03
C PHE A 464 -26.40 7.42 17.22
N LEU A 465 -25.57 6.37 17.25
CA LEU A 465 -24.18 6.43 17.69
C LEU A 465 -23.24 7.11 16.66
N MET A 466 -23.47 6.88 15.36
CA MET A 466 -22.57 7.34 14.31
C MET A 466 -22.37 8.87 14.25
N PRO A 467 -23.37 9.73 14.46
CA PRO A 467 -23.17 11.18 14.51
C PRO A 467 -22.13 11.62 15.54
N TYR A 468 -22.10 11.01 16.73
CA TYR A 468 -21.11 11.35 17.77
C TYR A 468 -19.67 11.07 17.32
N PHE A 469 -19.44 9.90 16.71
CA PHE A 469 -18.15 9.54 16.14
C PHE A 469 -17.70 10.55 15.08
N HIS A 470 -18.60 10.90 14.15
CA HIS A 470 -18.29 11.84 13.07
C HIS A 470 -18.03 13.27 13.57
N ILE A 471 -18.66 13.71 14.67
CA ILE A 471 -18.34 14.98 15.32
C ILE A 471 -16.88 15.00 15.78
N VAL A 472 -16.41 13.94 16.45
CA VAL A 472 -15.01 13.82 16.91
C VAL A 472 -14.07 13.81 15.71
N ALA A 473 -14.39 13.09 14.63
CA ALA A 473 -13.62 13.06 13.40
C ALA A 473 -13.52 14.45 12.75
N CYS A 474 -14.63 15.21 12.71
CA CYS A 474 -14.65 16.59 12.21
C CYS A 474 -13.72 17.52 13.03
N TYR A 475 -13.73 17.42 14.34
CA TYR A 475 -12.83 18.20 15.20
C TYR A 475 -11.36 17.81 14.95
N GLY A 476 -11.06 16.51 14.78
CA GLY A 476 -9.73 16.06 14.38
C GLY A 476 -9.27 16.68 13.05
N SER A 477 -10.15 16.72 12.04
CA SER A 477 -9.85 17.35 10.75
C SER A 477 -9.64 18.87 10.84
N LEU A 478 -10.40 19.56 11.70
CA LEU A 478 -10.21 21.00 11.95
C LEU A 478 -8.82 21.29 12.53
N ILE A 479 -8.31 20.44 13.41
CA ILE A 479 -6.94 20.56 13.94
C ILE A 479 -5.91 20.24 12.86
N ALA A 480 -6.05 19.07 12.19
CA ALA A 480 -5.00 18.54 11.33
C ALA A 480 -4.81 19.32 10.02
N TYR A 481 -5.91 19.78 9.41
CA TYR A 481 -5.89 20.39 8.06
C TYR A 481 -6.31 21.85 8.01
N HIS A 482 -6.94 22.37 9.06
CA HIS A 482 -7.37 23.75 9.13
C HIS A 482 -6.71 24.52 10.28
N HIS A 483 -5.70 23.92 10.90
CA HIS A 483 -4.86 24.50 11.95
C HIS A 483 -5.65 25.20 13.06
N SER A 484 -6.87 24.69 13.38
CA SER A 484 -7.67 25.23 14.47
C SER A 484 -6.99 24.95 15.82
N PHE A 485 -7.05 25.92 16.73
CA PHE A 485 -6.46 25.75 18.06
C PHE A 485 -7.19 24.68 18.84
N ARG A 486 -6.40 23.80 19.50
CA ARG A 486 -6.93 22.62 20.22
C ARG A 486 -7.78 23.04 21.42
N GLU A 487 -7.37 24.08 22.14
CA GLU A 487 -8.06 24.59 23.32
C GLU A 487 -9.52 24.97 23.01
N ASP A 488 -9.77 25.49 21.79
CA ASP A 488 -11.09 25.97 21.38
C ASP A 488 -12.09 24.83 21.15
N ILE A 489 -11.61 23.63 20.83
CA ILE A 489 -12.45 22.51 20.37
C ILE A 489 -12.37 21.26 21.26
N ALA A 490 -11.35 21.15 22.12
CA ALA A 490 -11.14 19.95 22.94
C ALA A 490 -12.35 19.64 23.87
N ALA A 491 -12.96 20.66 24.43
CA ALA A 491 -14.12 20.50 25.32
C ALA A 491 -15.35 19.95 24.57
N PHE A 492 -15.60 20.41 23.35
CA PHE A 492 -16.72 19.93 22.53
C PHE A 492 -16.50 18.48 22.06
N ALA A 493 -15.27 18.14 21.68
CA ALA A 493 -14.93 16.77 21.31
C ALA A 493 -15.03 15.82 22.52
N ALA A 494 -14.58 16.27 23.71
CA ALA A 494 -14.70 15.50 24.96
C ALA A 494 -16.17 15.23 25.32
N ASP A 495 -17.06 16.23 25.19
CA ASP A 495 -18.51 16.07 25.44
C ASP A 495 -19.11 14.98 24.51
N ALA A 496 -18.78 15.03 23.21
CA ALA A 496 -19.28 14.02 22.25
C ALA A 496 -18.81 12.62 22.61
N VAL A 497 -17.54 12.42 22.97
CA VAL A 497 -16.99 11.15 23.42
C VAL A 497 -17.67 10.66 24.68
N GLU A 498 -17.82 11.52 25.69
CA GLU A 498 -18.41 11.15 26.99
C GLU A 498 -19.89 10.77 26.84
N ARG A 499 -20.64 11.49 26.02
CA ARG A 499 -22.06 11.15 25.72
C ARG A 499 -22.15 9.80 25.03
N LEU A 500 -21.30 9.54 24.03
CA LEU A 500 -21.28 8.27 23.32
C LEU A 500 -20.93 7.09 24.25
N ARG A 501 -19.93 7.27 25.12
CA ARG A 501 -19.54 6.25 26.12
C ARG A 501 -20.65 5.95 27.12
N ARG A 502 -21.46 6.92 27.51
CA ARG A 502 -22.62 6.69 28.40
C ARG A 502 -23.72 5.86 27.74
N ILE A 503 -23.93 6.04 26.43
CA ILE A 503 -24.98 5.34 25.67
C ILE A 503 -24.53 3.91 25.36
N ALA A 504 -23.33 3.72 24.84
CA ALA A 504 -22.84 2.43 24.34
C ALA A 504 -21.31 2.29 24.52
N PRO A 505 -20.82 2.04 25.76
CA PRO A 505 -19.39 2.09 26.11
C PRO A 505 -18.52 1.12 25.31
N ASP A 506 -19.05 -0.06 24.97
CA ASP A 506 -18.30 -1.12 24.27
C ASP A 506 -18.63 -1.21 22.79
N SER A 507 -19.28 -0.19 22.23
CA SER A 507 -19.59 -0.14 20.80
C SER A 507 -18.37 0.27 19.96
N ILE A 508 -18.30 -0.19 18.72
CA ILE A 508 -17.27 0.20 17.77
C ILE A 508 -17.21 1.72 17.56
N PRO A 509 -18.32 2.44 17.36
CA PRO A 509 -18.27 3.90 17.30
C PRO A 509 -17.67 4.56 18.54
N ALA A 510 -17.89 4.01 19.74
CA ALA A 510 -17.31 4.55 20.98
C ALA A 510 -15.81 4.35 21.04
N HIS A 511 -15.31 3.17 20.71
CA HIS A 511 -13.86 2.90 20.63
C HIS A 511 -13.18 3.76 19.56
N LEU A 512 -13.77 3.86 18.36
CA LEU A 512 -13.25 4.71 17.29
C LEU A 512 -13.21 6.21 17.68
N ALA A 513 -14.29 6.71 18.29
CA ALA A 513 -14.35 8.11 18.75
C ALA A 513 -13.29 8.38 19.82
N LEU A 514 -13.14 7.47 20.78
CA LEU A 514 -12.15 7.60 21.86
C LEU A 514 -10.74 7.53 21.31
N ALA A 515 -10.46 6.58 20.40
CA ALA A 515 -9.16 6.44 19.74
C ALA A 515 -8.80 7.72 18.97
N GLN A 516 -9.70 8.28 18.17
CA GLN A 516 -9.47 9.52 17.43
C GLN A 516 -9.30 10.73 18.35
N TYR A 517 -10.08 10.81 19.42
CA TYR A 517 -9.94 11.86 20.43
C TYR A 517 -8.54 11.83 21.05
N HIS A 518 -8.06 10.65 21.45
CA HIS A 518 -6.73 10.50 22.04
C HIS A 518 -5.61 10.70 21.00
N LEU A 519 -5.77 10.23 19.76
CA LEU A 519 -4.76 10.39 18.72
C LEU A 519 -4.57 11.85 18.31
N ASN A 520 -5.65 12.57 18.01
CA ASN A 520 -5.59 13.87 17.35
C ASN A 520 -5.75 15.04 18.34
N ILE A 521 -6.48 14.87 19.46
CA ILE A 521 -6.85 15.96 20.36
C ILE A 521 -6.02 15.95 21.65
N THR A 522 -6.00 14.85 22.41
CA THR A 522 -5.22 14.80 23.67
C THR A 522 -3.77 14.38 23.47
N GLN A 523 -3.44 13.75 22.33
CA GLN A 523 -2.14 13.15 22.02
C GLN A 523 -1.70 12.10 23.06
N ASP A 524 -2.65 11.38 23.64
CA ASP A 524 -2.41 10.17 24.40
C ASP A 524 -2.40 8.97 23.44
N TRP A 525 -1.26 8.78 22.80
CA TRP A 525 -1.12 7.81 21.72
C TRP A 525 -1.24 6.36 22.19
N ASN A 526 -0.86 6.06 23.45
CA ASN A 526 -0.98 4.72 24.01
C ASN A 526 -2.46 4.34 24.18
N THR A 527 -3.25 5.23 24.77
CA THR A 527 -4.71 5.02 24.86
C THR A 527 -5.35 4.91 23.49
N ALA A 528 -4.94 5.75 22.52
CA ALA A 528 -5.45 5.69 21.17
C ALA A 528 -5.21 4.31 20.53
N ARG A 529 -3.99 3.76 20.66
CA ARG A 529 -3.62 2.43 20.15
C ARG A 529 -4.49 1.34 20.78
N THR A 530 -4.59 1.33 22.11
CA THR A 530 -5.40 0.34 22.83
C THR A 530 -6.86 0.34 22.36
N GLU A 531 -7.42 1.53 22.08
CA GLU A 531 -8.79 1.63 21.59
C GLU A 531 -8.92 1.16 20.13
N PHE A 532 -7.93 1.36 19.26
CA PHE A 532 -7.91 0.79 17.92
C PHE A 532 -7.80 -0.74 17.96
N GLU A 533 -6.95 -1.32 18.83
CA GLU A 533 -6.82 -2.77 19.01
C GLU A 533 -8.16 -3.42 19.38
N LYS A 534 -8.96 -2.77 20.23
CA LYS A 534 -10.33 -3.26 20.56
C LYS A 534 -11.28 -3.24 19.36
N VAL A 535 -11.09 -2.31 18.43
CA VAL A 535 -11.87 -2.29 17.18
C VAL A 535 -11.44 -3.43 16.27
N GLU A 536 -10.12 -3.64 16.10
CA GLU A 536 -9.56 -4.72 15.29
C GLU A 536 -9.98 -6.11 15.79
N GLU A 537 -10.02 -6.31 17.11
CA GLU A 537 -10.52 -7.56 17.71
C GLU A 537 -11.99 -7.85 17.35
N LYS A 538 -12.83 -6.82 17.25
CA LYS A 538 -14.27 -6.94 16.94
C LYS A 538 -14.56 -6.93 15.44
N GLU A 539 -13.84 -6.12 14.70
CA GLU A 539 -13.97 -5.90 13.24
C GLU A 539 -12.60 -5.73 12.60
N PRO A 540 -11.89 -6.82 12.27
CA PRO A 540 -10.54 -6.76 11.70
C PRO A 540 -10.42 -5.97 10.41
N ASP A 541 -11.47 -5.96 9.58
CA ASP A 541 -11.53 -5.26 8.30
C ASP A 541 -12.14 -3.86 8.41
N ASN A 542 -12.21 -3.27 9.61
CA ASN A 542 -12.83 -1.96 9.79
C ASN A 542 -12.06 -0.88 9.04
N GLN A 543 -12.72 -0.26 8.07
CA GLN A 543 -12.11 0.71 7.12
C GLN A 543 -11.48 1.95 7.79
N PHE A 544 -11.85 2.28 9.02
CA PHE A 544 -11.35 3.45 9.73
C PHE A 544 -10.05 3.20 10.49
N VAL A 545 -9.69 1.95 10.78
CA VAL A 545 -8.57 1.61 11.67
C VAL A 545 -7.21 1.80 11.00
N HIS A 546 -6.96 1.13 9.87
CA HIS A 546 -5.66 1.18 9.19
C HIS A 546 -5.16 2.60 8.87
N PRO A 547 -5.99 3.54 8.30
CA PRO A 547 -5.54 4.90 8.08
C PRO A 547 -5.14 5.64 9.37
N GLN A 548 -5.78 5.33 10.50
CA GLN A 548 -5.48 5.96 11.78
C GLN A 548 -4.25 5.37 12.44
N LEU A 549 -4.06 4.05 12.36
CA LEU A 549 -2.83 3.38 12.82
C LEU A 549 -1.60 3.84 12.03
N SER A 550 -1.74 4.07 10.72
CA SER A 550 -0.68 4.71 9.93
C SER A 550 -0.26 6.06 10.53
N GLY A 551 -1.24 6.88 10.96
CA GLY A 551 -0.97 8.14 11.65
C GLY A 551 -0.30 7.95 13.02
N TYR A 552 -0.77 6.99 13.80
CA TYR A 552 -0.17 6.64 15.09
C TYR A 552 1.31 6.26 14.92
N TYR A 553 1.61 5.29 14.06
CA TYR A 553 2.98 4.83 13.81
C TYR A 553 3.88 5.95 13.26
N MET A 554 3.34 6.84 12.42
CA MET A 554 4.05 8.01 11.94
C MET A 554 4.44 8.97 13.10
N TYR A 555 3.55 9.18 14.07
CA TYR A 555 3.82 10.05 15.22
C TYR A 555 4.85 9.46 16.19
N VAL A 556 4.87 8.15 16.37
CA VAL A 556 5.87 7.47 17.22
C VAL A 556 7.19 7.18 16.46
N GLY A 557 7.30 7.55 15.19
CA GLY A 557 8.52 7.41 14.40
C GLY A 557 8.74 6.00 13.81
N ASP A 558 7.76 5.12 13.89
CA ASP A 558 7.78 3.78 13.28
C ASP A 558 7.25 3.87 11.84
N PHE A 559 8.12 4.34 10.94
CA PHE A 559 7.71 4.60 9.55
C PHE A 559 7.44 3.34 8.75
N GLU A 560 8.01 2.20 9.11
CA GLU A 560 7.76 0.92 8.42
C GLU A 560 6.33 0.46 8.64
N ASN A 561 5.88 0.39 9.90
CA ASN A 561 4.50 0.06 10.22
C ASN A 561 3.53 1.15 9.76
N ALA A 562 3.93 2.43 9.81
CA ALA A 562 3.11 3.52 9.28
C ALA A 562 2.83 3.39 7.79
N ILE A 563 3.83 2.98 6.99
CA ILE A 563 3.67 2.73 5.55
C ILE A 563 2.80 1.49 5.31
N LEU A 564 3.04 0.41 6.04
CA LEU A 564 2.27 -0.84 5.92
C LEU A 564 0.78 -0.57 6.17
N GLU A 565 0.43 0.05 7.29
CA GLU A 565 -0.94 0.39 7.65
C GLU A 565 -1.58 1.37 6.65
N GLY A 566 -0.80 2.33 6.15
CA GLY A 566 -1.26 3.27 5.13
C GLY A 566 -1.57 2.59 3.79
N GLU A 567 -0.77 1.63 3.36
CA GLU A 567 -1.03 0.86 2.13
C GLU A 567 -2.21 -0.12 2.31
N LEU A 568 -2.39 -0.74 3.49
CA LEU A 568 -3.57 -1.55 3.81
C LEU A 568 -4.85 -0.70 3.75
N GLY A 569 -4.87 0.47 4.39
CA GLY A 569 -6.00 1.39 4.34
C GLY A 569 -6.36 1.82 2.91
N ARG A 570 -5.35 1.95 2.03
CA ARG A 570 -5.56 2.32 0.62
C ARG A 570 -6.20 1.22 -0.22
N GLN A 571 -6.14 -0.05 0.17
CA GLN A 571 -6.76 -1.14 -0.60
C GLN A 571 -8.28 -0.96 -0.71
N ASN A 572 -8.93 -0.52 0.36
CA ASN A 572 -10.38 -0.32 0.40
C ASN A 572 -10.80 1.11 0.00
N ASP A 573 -9.90 2.10 0.16
CA ASP A 573 -10.16 3.49 -0.23
C ASP A 573 -8.97 4.12 -0.98
N PRO A 574 -8.72 3.70 -2.24
CA PRO A 574 -7.52 4.06 -2.99
C PRO A 574 -7.40 5.55 -3.33
N LEU A 575 -8.50 6.29 -3.30
CA LEU A 575 -8.57 7.71 -3.66
C LEU A 575 -8.99 8.61 -2.50
N HIS A 576 -8.93 8.12 -1.24
CA HIS A 576 -9.22 8.93 -0.05
C HIS A 576 -8.12 9.96 0.19
N ILE A 577 -8.46 11.22 0.00
CA ILE A 577 -7.49 12.32 0.00
C ILE A 577 -6.66 12.37 1.29
N GLU A 578 -7.31 12.28 2.46
CA GLU A 578 -6.60 12.34 3.76
C GLU A 578 -5.66 11.15 3.95
N SER A 579 -6.04 9.94 3.51
CA SER A 579 -5.19 8.74 3.57
C SER A 579 -4.01 8.86 2.62
N ILE A 580 -4.22 9.38 1.39
CA ILE A 580 -3.14 9.63 0.42
C ILE A 580 -2.15 10.66 0.97
N ILE A 581 -2.64 11.76 1.55
CA ILE A 581 -1.81 12.79 2.17
C ILE A 581 -1.00 12.23 3.33
N ARG A 582 -1.64 11.48 4.23
CA ARG A 582 -0.99 10.87 5.40
C ARG A 582 0.11 9.90 4.97
N LEU A 583 -0.20 9.03 4.02
CA LEU A 583 0.78 8.09 3.47
C LEU A 583 1.92 8.81 2.75
N GLY A 584 1.63 9.87 1.96
CA GLY A 584 2.64 10.72 1.35
C GLY A 584 3.54 11.40 2.38
N ALA A 585 2.95 11.93 3.46
CA ALA A 585 3.70 12.53 4.57
C ALA A 585 4.56 11.49 5.33
N THR A 586 4.06 10.25 5.47
CA THR A 586 4.81 9.13 6.04
C THR A 586 6.03 8.78 5.17
N TYR A 587 5.84 8.65 3.85
CA TYR A 587 6.95 8.44 2.91
C TYR A 587 7.98 9.57 2.98
N LEU A 588 7.52 10.83 3.05
CA LEU A 588 8.41 11.97 3.15
C LEU A 588 9.29 11.89 4.40
N ARG A 589 8.69 11.61 5.57
CA ARG A 589 9.42 11.44 6.83
C ARG A 589 10.35 10.21 6.83
N ALA A 590 9.97 9.15 6.11
CA ALA A 590 10.81 7.97 5.87
C ALA A 590 11.92 8.20 4.84
N ARG A 591 12.13 9.43 4.36
CA ARG A 591 13.13 9.81 3.34
C ARG A 591 12.91 9.17 1.97
N LYS A 592 11.67 8.80 1.66
CA LYS A 592 11.25 8.21 0.37
C LYS A 592 10.54 9.27 -0.48
N SER A 593 11.33 10.23 -1.00
CA SER A 593 10.82 11.43 -1.70
C SER A 593 10.05 11.10 -2.98
N ASP A 594 10.44 10.06 -3.73
CA ASP A 594 9.78 9.70 -4.99
C ASP A 594 8.38 9.12 -4.75
N GLU A 595 8.23 8.23 -3.75
CA GLU A 595 6.94 7.67 -3.35
C GLU A 595 6.03 8.76 -2.78
N ALA A 596 6.56 9.66 -1.95
CA ALA A 596 5.83 10.81 -1.44
C ALA A 596 5.31 11.70 -2.58
N ARG A 597 6.18 12.00 -3.56
CA ARG A 597 5.84 12.82 -4.74
C ARG A 597 4.70 12.22 -5.55
N GLN A 598 4.71 10.90 -5.79
CA GLN A 598 3.63 10.21 -6.49
C GLN A 598 2.29 10.37 -5.76
N ARG A 599 2.27 10.28 -4.43
CA ARG A 599 1.07 10.46 -3.62
C ARG A 599 0.54 11.90 -3.71
N PHE A 600 1.40 12.90 -3.58
CA PHE A 600 0.98 14.30 -3.63
C PHE A 600 0.59 14.75 -5.05
N LEU A 601 1.20 14.22 -6.10
CA LEU A 601 0.74 14.43 -7.48
C LEU A 601 -0.70 13.92 -7.65
N LEU A 602 -1.00 12.72 -7.14
CA LEU A 602 -2.36 12.18 -7.18
C LEU A 602 -3.36 13.11 -6.44
N VAL A 603 -2.97 13.69 -5.29
CA VAL A 603 -3.83 14.67 -4.58
C VAL A 603 -4.13 15.87 -5.46
N THR A 604 -3.12 16.44 -6.15
CA THR A 604 -3.32 17.60 -7.04
C THR A 604 -4.14 17.31 -8.29
N GLU A 605 -4.19 16.04 -8.73
CA GLU A 605 -5.05 15.58 -9.83
C GLU A 605 -6.51 15.38 -9.38
N LEU A 606 -6.70 14.85 -8.17
CA LEU A 606 -8.04 14.59 -7.63
C LEU A 606 -8.74 15.86 -7.17
N GLU A 607 -8.00 16.75 -6.50
CA GLU A 607 -8.48 17.99 -5.91
C GLU A 607 -7.59 19.18 -6.34
N PRO A 608 -7.77 19.73 -7.56
CA PRO A 608 -6.89 20.78 -8.11
C PRO A 608 -6.91 22.10 -7.33
N ASP A 609 -7.96 22.35 -6.55
CA ASP A 609 -8.10 23.57 -5.74
C ASP A 609 -7.67 23.38 -4.28
N PHE A 610 -7.25 22.17 -3.91
CA PHE A 610 -6.82 21.88 -2.55
C PHE A 610 -5.34 22.22 -2.35
N TYR A 611 -5.06 23.35 -1.69
CA TYR A 611 -3.72 23.91 -1.53
C TYR A 611 -2.72 22.94 -0.90
N PHE A 612 -3.20 22.04 0.00
CA PHE A 612 -2.36 21.11 0.77
C PHE A 612 -1.56 20.14 -0.13
N GLY A 613 -2.17 19.69 -1.24
CA GLY A 613 -1.49 18.87 -2.24
C GLY A 613 -0.27 19.57 -2.84
N TYR A 614 -0.43 20.83 -3.25
CA TYR A 614 0.67 21.62 -3.81
C TYR A 614 1.72 21.99 -2.76
N TRP A 615 1.29 22.26 -1.54
CA TRP A 615 2.19 22.54 -0.42
C TRP A 615 3.13 21.35 -0.15
N MET A 616 2.58 20.17 0.07
CA MET A 616 3.36 18.96 0.34
C MET A 616 4.22 18.54 -0.86
N LEU A 617 3.70 18.67 -2.09
CA LEU A 617 4.47 18.44 -3.30
C LEU A 617 5.65 19.42 -3.43
N GLY A 618 5.44 20.70 -3.13
CA GLY A 618 6.49 21.70 -3.10
C GLY A 618 7.60 21.37 -2.10
N GLN A 619 7.24 20.86 -0.92
CA GLN A 619 8.21 20.40 0.08
C GLN A 619 9.09 19.25 -0.46
N THR A 620 8.53 18.28 -1.18
CA THR A 620 9.32 17.17 -1.75
C THR A 620 10.38 17.68 -2.73
N TYR A 621 10.04 18.67 -3.58
CA TYR A 621 11.00 19.26 -4.52
C TYR A 621 12.08 20.08 -3.80
N VAL A 622 11.74 20.81 -2.74
CA VAL A 622 12.71 21.55 -1.92
C VAL A 622 13.71 20.61 -1.26
N LEU A 623 13.24 19.46 -0.74
CA LEU A 623 14.11 18.43 -0.15
C LEU A 623 15.10 17.84 -1.17
N ASP A 624 14.67 17.62 -2.40
CA ASP A 624 15.50 17.14 -3.49
C ASP A 624 16.35 18.26 -4.13
N SER A 625 16.44 19.43 -3.48
CA SER A 625 17.19 20.61 -3.96
C SER A 625 16.71 21.17 -5.32
N GLN A 626 15.48 20.81 -5.74
CA GLN A 626 14.84 21.37 -6.95
C GLN A 626 14.05 22.66 -6.57
N PHE A 627 14.79 23.67 -6.13
CA PHE A 627 14.23 24.87 -5.49
C PHE A 627 13.26 25.65 -6.37
N ASP A 628 13.56 25.84 -7.65
CA ASP A 628 12.70 26.60 -8.57
C ASP A 628 11.30 26.00 -8.64
N LYS A 629 11.22 24.69 -8.82
CA LYS A 629 9.95 23.96 -8.90
C LYS A 629 9.23 23.92 -7.55
N GLY A 630 9.99 23.72 -6.47
CA GLY A 630 9.45 23.79 -5.11
C GLY A 630 8.83 25.15 -4.80
N ILE A 631 9.50 26.26 -5.12
CA ILE A 631 9.03 27.62 -4.92
C ILE A 631 7.79 27.91 -5.77
N GLU A 632 7.74 27.45 -7.02
CA GLU A 632 6.56 27.58 -7.89
C GLU A 632 5.32 26.94 -7.23
N LEU A 633 5.44 25.69 -6.79
CA LEU A 633 4.34 24.94 -6.17
C LEU A 633 3.91 25.53 -4.82
N LEU A 634 4.88 25.93 -3.98
CA LEU A 634 4.61 26.61 -2.72
C LEU A 634 3.92 27.96 -2.93
N THR A 635 4.29 28.70 -3.99
CA THR A 635 3.64 29.97 -4.35
C THR A 635 2.19 29.73 -4.79
N LYS A 636 1.93 28.67 -5.56
CA LYS A 636 0.58 28.26 -5.92
C LYS A 636 -0.24 27.85 -4.68
N ALA A 637 0.37 27.06 -3.78
CA ALA A 637 -0.28 26.69 -2.52
C ALA A 637 -0.63 27.92 -1.66
N LEU A 638 0.27 28.89 -1.56
CA LEU A 638 0.03 30.13 -0.82
C LEU A 638 -1.16 30.93 -1.38
N ALA A 639 -1.28 31.01 -2.71
CA ALA A 639 -2.39 31.69 -3.36
C ALA A 639 -3.74 30.98 -3.12
N LEU A 640 -3.75 29.62 -3.12
CA LEU A 640 -4.96 28.83 -2.88
C LEU A 640 -5.38 28.81 -1.40
N SER A 641 -4.43 28.95 -0.47
CA SER A 641 -4.67 28.86 0.97
C SER A 641 -5.05 30.18 1.65
N ASN A 642 -5.22 31.26 0.90
CA ASN A 642 -5.39 32.61 1.45
C ASN A 642 -4.28 32.96 2.46
N GLU A 643 -3.01 32.71 2.05
CA GLU A 643 -1.81 33.05 2.82
C GLU A 643 -1.63 32.29 4.15
N ASP A 644 -1.83 30.97 4.08
CA ASP A 644 -1.56 30.09 5.21
C ASP A 644 -0.12 30.26 5.74
N GLU A 645 0.03 30.35 7.07
CA GLU A 645 1.31 30.64 7.72
C GLU A 645 2.34 29.53 7.55
N TYR A 646 1.93 28.25 7.48
CA TYR A 646 2.85 27.12 7.27
C TYR A 646 3.41 27.13 5.87
N VAL A 647 2.57 27.42 4.87
CA VAL A 647 3.00 27.57 3.47
C VAL A 647 3.96 28.74 3.31
N LEU A 648 3.64 29.87 3.98
CA LEU A 648 4.51 31.05 3.99
C LEU A 648 5.86 30.76 4.65
N ALA A 649 5.88 29.99 5.76
CA ALA A 649 7.09 29.55 6.44
C ALA A 649 7.96 28.67 5.54
N ASP A 650 7.36 27.73 4.80
CA ASP A 650 8.10 26.87 3.87
C ASP A 650 8.62 27.63 2.63
N LEU A 651 7.96 28.69 2.20
CA LEU A 651 8.50 29.60 1.19
C LEU A 651 9.73 30.36 1.71
N VAL A 652 9.74 30.80 2.97
CA VAL A 652 10.96 31.38 3.58
C VAL A 652 12.10 30.37 3.53
N ARG A 653 11.82 29.13 3.95
CA ARG A 653 12.80 28.03 3.92
C ARG A 653 13.31 27.77 2.52
N ALA A 654 12.43 27.65 1.54
CA ALA A 654 12.78 27.36 0.16
C ALA A 654 13.70 28.44 -0.44
N TYR A 655 13.37 29.73 -0.25
CA TYR A 655 14.23 30.82 -0.71
C TYR A 655 15.58 30.86 0.02
N ALA A 656 15.60 30.59 1.34
CA ALA A 656 16.84 30.55 2.11
C ALA A 656 17.78 29.45 1.62
N LEU A 657 17.26 28.25 1.37
CA LEU A 657 18.03 27.10 0.85
C LEU A 657 18.48 27.31 -0.60
N ALA A 658 17.68 27.98 -1.42
CA ALA A 658 18.04 28.40 -2.78
C ALA A 658 19.12 29.50 -2.82
N GLY A 659 19.52 30.05 -1.66
CA GLY A 659 20.49 31.14 -1.58
C GLY A 659 19.93 32.55 -1.78
N ASP A 660 18.64 32.73 -2.06
CA ASP A 660 17.96 34.03 -2.18
C ASP A 660 17.56 34.58 -0.81
N LYS A 661 18.56 34.98 -0.05
CA LYS A 661 18.35 35.56 1.30
C LYS A 661 17.45 36.78 1.29
N GLY A 662 17.46 37.60 0.21
CA GLY A 662 16.62 38.78 0.11
C GLY A 662 15.14 38.45 0.13
N LYS A 663 14.69 37.53 -0.74
CA LYS A 663 13.30 37.06 -0.75
C LYS A 663 12.93 36.30 0.50
N ALA A 664 13.84 35.48 1.05
CA ALA A 664 13.60 34.80 2.31
C ALA A 664 13.30 35.74 3.45
N LEU A 665 14.10 36.82 3.63
CA LEU A 665 13.88 37.83 4.66
C LEU A 665 12.60 38.64 4.40
N GLN A 666 12.27 38.94 3.14
CA GLN A 666 11.02 39.62 2.79
C GLN A 666 9.79 38.79 3.20
N ARG A 667 9.82 37.47 2.92
CA ARG A 667 8.72 36.56 3.31
C ARG A 667 8.66 36.35 4.84
N LEU A 668 9.80 36.27 5.51
CA LEU A 668 9.86 36.22 6.98
C LEU A 668 9.28 37.47 7.62
N ALA A 669 9.59 38.64 7.10
CA ALA A 669 9.01 39.91 7.59
C ALA A 669 7.48 39.91 7.46
N ARG A 670 6.93 39.34 6.37
CA ARG A 670 5.48 39.16 6.18
C ARG A 670 4.88 38.23 7.23
N LEU A 671 5.54 37.08 7.52
CA LEU A 671 5.11 36.14 8.55
C LEU A 671 5.11 36.78 9.94
N ILE A 672 6.15 37.56 10.27
CA ILE A 672 6.22 38.33 11.52
C ILE A 672 5.11 39.38 11.58
N SER A 673 4.86 40.12 10.50
CA SER A 673 3.77 41.14 10.48
C SER A 673 2.41 40.47 10.68
N LYS A 674 2.18 39.29 10.08
CA LYS A 674 0.94 38.54 10.28
C LYS A 674 0.76 38.13 11.73
N SER A 675 1.83 37.72 12.43
CA SER A 675 1.78 37.37 13.86
C SER A 675 1.45 38.51 14.81
N GLN A 676 1.50 39.78 14.35
CA GLN A 676 1.11 40.95 15.13
C GLN A 676 -0.40 41.17 15.10
N THR A 677 -1.09 40.68 14.07
CA THR A 677 -2.53 40.89 13.85
C THR A 677 -3.35 39.60 14.07
N GLU A 678 -2.71 38.44 13.97
CA GLU A 678 -3.34 37.12 14.08
C GLU A 678 -2.54 36.26 15.07
N GLN A 679 -3.25 35.36 15.76
CA GLN A 679 -2.60 34.36 16.57
C GLN A 679 -2.07 33.23 15.64
N LEU A 680 -0.74 33.15 15.53
CA LEU A 680 -0.08 32.07 14.73
C LEU A 680 0.50 31.00 15.63
N HIS A 681 0.61 29.80 15.08
CA HIS A 681 1.28 28.68 15.77
C HIS A 681 2.77 28.96 15.91
N PRO A 682 3.37 28.88 17.13
CA PRO A 682 4.81 29.13 17.34
C PRO A 682 5.73 28.25 16.49
N TYR A 683 5.29 27.02 16.16
CA TYR A 683 6.02 26.08 15.31
C TYR A 683 6.37 26.67 13.93
N THR A 684 5.52 27.52 13.35
CA THR A 684 5.71 28.09 12.00
C THR A 684 7.00 28.89 11.84
N PHE A 685 7.57 29.38 12.93
CA PHE A 685 8.80 30.18 12.90
C PHE A 685 10.08 29.33 12.97
N ILE A 686 10.02 28.06 13.39
CA ILE A 686 11.21 27.27 13.68
C ILE A 686 11.99 26.97 12.39
N SER A 687 11.33 26.37 11.39
CA SER A 687 11.95 25.99 10.11
C SER A 687 12.54 27.18 9.33
N PRO A 688 11.88 28.36 9.22
CA PRO A 688 12.43 29.57 8.65
C PRO A 688 13.76 30.01 9.29
N TYR A 689 13.80 30.08 10.63
CA TYR A 689 15.02 30.48 11.33
C TYR A 689 16.13 29.45 11.20
N CYS A 690 15.83 28.15 11.22
CA CYS A 690 16.81 27.09 10.94
C CYS A 690 17.44 27.26 9.55
N ALA A 691 16.63 27.46 8.51
CA ALA A 691 17.11 27.60 7.14
C ALA A 691 17.97 28.88 6.92
N LEU A 692 17.70 29.92 7.69
CA LEU A 692 18.49 31.17 7.70
C LEU A 692 19.77 31.07 8.56
N GLY A 693 20.03 29.95 9.23
CA GLY A 693 21.17 29.76 10.14
C GLY A 693 21.03 30.49 11.49
N ARG A 694 19.83 30.92 11.84
CA ARG A 694 19.52 31.67 13.07
C ARG A 694 18.98 30.73 14.15
N LEU A 695 19.86 29.82 14.61
CA LEU A 695 19.46 28.76 15.54
C LEU A 695 18.98 29.25 16.91
N ASP A 696 19.49 30.39 17.41
CA ASP A 696 19.07 30.90 18.69
C ASP A 696 17.58 31.31 18.69
N GLU A 697 17.15 31.93 17.62
CA GLU A 697 15.73 32.30 17.45
C GLU A 697 14.87 31.06 17.20
N ALA A 698 15.39 30.07 16.45
CA ALA A 698 14.68 28.81 16.27
C ALA A 698 14.44 28.09 17.61
N PHE A 699 15.42 28.09 18.52
CA PHE A 699 15.27 27.52 19.86
C PHE A 699 14.29 28.32 20.75
N GLN A 700 14.25 29.65 20.64
CA GLN A 700 13.25 30.46 21.34
C GLN A 700 11.82 30.09 20.91
N TRP A 701 11.60 29.88 19.59
CA TRP A 701 10.31 29.44 19.10
C TRP A 701 9.99 28.00 19.45
N MET A 702 10.97 27.12 19.46
CA MET A 702 10.81 25.74 19.94
C MET A 702 10.37 25.71 21.42
N GLU A 703 10.96 26.54 22.27
CA GLU A 703 10.57 26.64 23.67
C GLU A 703 9.09 27.10 23.82
N LYS A 704 8.64 28.08 23.01
CA LYS A 704 7.23 28.48 22.97
C LYS A 704 6.31 27.36 22.48
N THR A 705 6.71 26.65 21.39
CA THR A 705 5.97 25.52 20.84
C THR A 705 5.73 24.43 21.90
N LEU A 706 6.77 24.05 22.64
CA LEU A 706 6.69 23.04 23.70
C LEU A 706 5.89 23.56 24.91
N GLY A 707 6.09 24.82 25.29
CA GLY A 707 5.41 25.43 26.43
C GLY A 707 3.90 25.60 26.23
N GLN A 708 3.48 25.89 25.01
CA GLN A 708 2.06 26.02 24.63
C GLN A 708 1.43 24.68 24.17
N ARG A 709 2.20 23.57 24.15
CA ARG A 709 1.76 22.29 23.60
C ARG A 709 1.12 22.41 22.21
N ASP A 710 1.76 23.25 21.34
CA ASP A 710 1.32 23.45 19.97
C ASP A 710 1.08 22.09 19.27
N PRO A 711 -0.05 21.86 18.60
CA PRO A 711 -0.35 20.59 17.92
C PRO A 711 0.73 20.11 16.96
N ALA A 712 1.44 21.05 16.32
CA ALA A 712 2.52 20.76 15.38
C ALA A 712 3.84 20.31 16.06
N PHE A 713 3.93 20.26 17.41
CA PHE A 713 5.17 19.89 18.11
C PHE A 713 5.70 18.51 17.70
N VAL A 714 4.82 17.58 17.29
CA VAL A 714 5.19 16.26 16.80
C VAL A 714 6.17 16.31 15.62
N ASN A 715 6.08 17.37 14.82
CA ASN A 715 7.00 17.56 13.69
C ASN A 715 8.42 17.92 14.13
N LEU A 716 8.64 18.33 15.39
CA LEU A 716 9.98 18.55 15.94
C LEU A 716 10.82 17.27 15.91
N PHE A 717 10.19 16.09 16.03
CA PHE A 717 10.85 14.82 16.10
C PHE A 717 11.17 14.21 14.73
N THR A 718 10.37 14.51 13.71
CA THR A 718 10.39 13.76 12.46
C THR A 718 10.60 14.62 11.20
N ALA A 719 10.29 15.93 11.23
CA ALA A 719 10.42 16.79 10.04
C ALA A 719 11.89 17.01 9.64
N GLU A 720 12.22 16.73 8.37
CA GLU A 720 13.59 16.87 7.83
C GLU A 720 14.12 18.29 7.90
N SER A 721 13.23 19.27 7.77
CA SER A 721 13.57 20.69 7.85
C SER A 721 14.22 21.08 9.17
N LEU A 722 14.18 20.22 10.19
CA LEU A 722 14.66 20.45 11.55
C LEU A 722 15.85 19.55 11.95
N ASP A 723 16.48 18.85 11.00
CA ASP A 723 17.66 18.00 11.29
C ASP A 723 18.79 18.80 11.98
N THR A 724 19.04 20.02 11.49
CA THR A 724 20.05 20.90 12.08
C THR A 724 19.73 21.28 13.54
N LEU A 725 18.44 21.47 13.86
CA LEU A 725 18.00 21.77 15.22
C LEU A 725 18.16 20.55 16.13
N ARG A 726 17.83 19.35 15.62
CA ARG A 726 17.97 18.09 16.36
C ARG A 726 19.43 17.72 16.66
N ALA A 727 20.35 18.10 15.79
CA ALA A 727 21.79 17.87 15.99
C ALA A 727 22.40 18.76 17.09
N ASP A 728 21.74 19.84 17.52
CA ASP A 728 22.22 20.74 18.55
C ASP A 728 21.91 20.19 19.96
N PRO A 729 22.89 20.16 20.90
CA PRO A 729 22.67 19.63 22.25
C PRO A 729 21.56 20.32 23.06
N ARG A 730 21.16 21.53 22.69
CA ARG A 730 20.05 22.27 23.33
C ARG A 730 18.72 21.59 23.09
N PHE A 731 18.55 20.87 21.98
CA PHE A 731 17.32 20.17 21.63
C PHE A 731 16.90 19.20 22.74
N GLY A 732 17.77 18.25 23.10
CA GLY A 732 17.48 17.28 24.16
C GLY A 732 17.24 17.93 25.53
N LYS A 733 17.94 19.03 25.85
CA LYS A 733 17.73 19.76 27.11
C LYS A 733 16.34 20.39 27.19
N LEU A 734 15.84 20.95 26.08
CA LEU A 734 14.49 21.52 26.04
C LEU A 734 13.42 20.42 26.11
N LEU A 735 13.59 19.30 25.41
CA LEU A 735 12.66 18.18 25.53
C LEU A 735 12.53 17.70 26.97
N LYS A 736 13.66 17.54 27.68
CA LYS A 736 13.68 17.16 29.11
C LYS A 736 12.98 18.21 29.98
N LYS A 737 13.23 19.50 29.75
CA LYS A 737 12.60 20.60 30.49
C LYS A 737 11.06 20.55 30.43
N PHE A 738 10.51 20.14 29.29
CA PHE A 738 9.04 20.12 29.07
C PHE A 738 8.42 18.70 29.16
N GLY A 739 9.22 17.65 29.49
CA GLY A 739 8.74 16.28 29.66
C GLY A 739 8.41 15.56 28.36
N PHE A 740 9.06 15.96 27.26
CA PHE A 740 8.86 15.37 25.93
C PHE A 740 9.96 14.39 25.53
N GLU A 741 10.96 14.11 26.37
CA GLU A 741 12.05 13.18 26.09
C GLU A 741 11.59 11.77 25.72
N LYS A 742 10.46 11.33 26.26
CA LYS A 742 9.85 10.03 25.98
C LYS A 742 9.37 9.86 24.53
N TYR A 743 9.18 10.96 23.81
CA TYR A 743 8.71 10.98 22.43
C TYR A 743 9.84 11.12 21.39
N TYR A 744 11.10 11.26 21.84
CA TYR A 744 12.23 11.47 20.94
C TYR A 744 13.31 10.42 21.16
N ARG A 745 13.77 9.81 20.07
CA ARG A 745 14.97 8.97 20.03
C ARG A 745 15.97 9.55 19.04
N PRO A 746 17.25 9.69 19.43
CA PRO A 746 18.31 9.97 18.48
C PRO A 746 18.37 8.85 17.44
N SER A 747 18.64 9.18 16.17
CA SER A 747 18.67 8.29 15.01
C SER A 747 19.62 7.10 15.08
N ASN A 748 20.34 6.89 16.19
CA ASN A 748 21.29 5.80 16.42
C ASN A 748 20.77 4.69 17.36
N GLU A 749 19.54 4.75 17.86
CA GLU A 749 18.97 3.72 18.74
C GLU A 749 17.73 3.09 18.10
N SER A 750 17.90 1.89 17.55
CA SER A 750 16.86 1.09 16.91
C SER A 750 16.14 0.15 17.89
N ALA A 751 15.32 0.67 18.81
CA ALA A 751 14.41 -0.16 19.59
C ALA A 751 13.03 0.51 19.71
N PRO A 752 11.88 -0.19 19.69
CA PRO A 752 10.55 0.42 19.84
C PRO A 752 10.42 1.14 21.19
N LEU A 753 9.60 2.21 21.26
CA LEU A 753 9.29 2.90 22.51
C LEU A 753 8.72 1.89 23.54
N PRO A 754 9.11 1.97 24.83
CA PRO A 754 8.45 1.15 25.84
C PRO A 754 6.96 1.51 25.88
N GLY A 755 6.12 0.46 25.92
CA GLY A 755 4.66 0.53 25.91
C GLY A 755 4.08 1.32 27.09
#